data_ac0d53e3158575c68924592b8385234f
#
_entry.id   ac0d53e3158575c68924592b8385234f
#
_cell.length_a   1.000
_cell.length_b   1.000
_cell.length_c   1.000
_cell.angle_alpha   90.00
_cell.angle_beta   90.00
_cell.angle_gamma   90.00
#
_symmetry.space_group_name_H-M   'P 1'
#
loop_
_entity.id
_entity.type
_entity.pdbx_description
1 polymer ?
#
loop_
_entity_poly.entity_id
_entity_poly.type
_entity_poly.pdbx_seq_one_letter_code
_entity_poly.pdbx_strand_id
1 'polypeptide(L)'
;MSLLLYFSVIIFVMRSYFNFLVPFVISLCCNHVSGQEILYKSQQYTLYKDRVVQGKYEAKADKSGNLISDYQSTASEIFSRDISFKFSINEKDNEMPFGQNHHIIVGEGEHQSGVIRFGSPYASIPAASPRYLEPNYSYTFRLDGREVLRQLNTQGFYIAADGSKIAKSDFKGFFIAGSAEPLSWDFVNLEEKGLMLRDNDGDGIYEITLVFNPVAGQKEAQRLWKPQRDLSGKPKYSSGQPVVDALFRMATDEALIAIEPDSTFRTGAKWGGVWTRDVSYSILLSMAFHQPDVAKISLMRKVKRGRIVQDTGSGGAWPVSSDRTVWAIAAWEIYKVTGDRDWLKQCYPIIKTTLEDDYKTLYDPATGLYRGESSFLDWREQTYPRWMNNADIFMSECLGTNAVHYQANIIAAEMAALLGEDGSSFRNVADGIKRGINKWLWQQEKGYYGQYMYGGNSPVLSGRYEALGESLAILFGIADEASAKEIIGRSPITPFGATCIYPQIPNIPAYHNNAVWPFVQSYWNLAAAKAGNETVLNHGMASIYRPAALFLTNYENFVAQNGDYVGTEVNSDHMLWSMSGNLAMVYRVLLGMDFEKDGIKFSPSVPKGYDGDKKLSDFSYREALLDITVKGYGNTIKSFSLDGKQQQPFLPGEIKGRHNVEIVLDNRSFEGKMNLVANEFSPETLLVENGGSILGWNPADRESGYIIYKDGKELAKTTA
;
A
#
# COMPACT_ATOMS: atom_id res chain seq x y z
N MET A 1 22.55 26.10 -49.65
CA MET A 1 23.08 25.41 -50.84
C MET A 1 24.13 24.43 -50.34
N SER A 2 23.87 23.16 -50.36
CA SER A 2 24.67 21.98 -50.01
C SER A 2 23.96 21.04 -48.99
N LEU A 3 22.97 20.32 -49.47
CA LEU A 3 22.44 19.11 -48.80
C LEU A 3 21.53 18.33 -49.76
N LEU A 4 22.13 17.89 -50.89
CA LEU A 4 21.42 17.08 -51.90
C LEU A 4 22.43 16.33 -52.76
N LEU A 5 23.27 15.47 -52.19
CA LEU A 5 24.23 14.66 -52.95
C LEU A 5 24.70 13.41 -52.16
N TYR A 6 23.72 12.62 -51.60
CA TYR A 6 24.08 11.32 -51.03
C TYR A 6 23.01 10.21 -51.20
N PHE A 7 22.14 10.33 -52.18
CA PHE A 7 21.14 9.28 -52.49
C PHE A 7 21.17 8.74 -53.92
N SER A 8 22.30 8.86 -54.65
CA SER A 8 22.36 8.46 -56.06
C SER A 8 23.44 7.43 -56.40
N VAL A 9 24.01 6.68 -55.45
CA VAL A 9 25.13 5.73 -55.78
C VAL A 9 24.78 4.25 -55.42
N ILE A 10 23.60 3.88 -55.03
CA ILE A 10 23.26 2.46 -54.69
C ILE A 10 22.32 1.77 -55.70
N ILE A 11 22.03 2.33 -56.85
CA ILE A 11 21.13 1.71 -57.87
C ILE A 11 21.85 1.23 -59.12
N PHE A 12 23.19 1.14 -59.21
CA PHE A 12 23.84 0.81 -60.50
C PHE A 12 24.77 -0.42 -60.49
N VAL A 13 24.62 -1.39 -59.59
CA VAL A 13 25.37 -2.67 -59.65
C VAL A 13 24.46 -3.88 -59.45
N MET A 14 23.40 -4.00 -60.26
CA MET A 14 22.71 -5.29 -60.43
C MET A 14 22.03 -5.37 -61.79
N ARG A 15 22.84 -5.41 -62.87
CA ARG A 15 22.40 -5.90 -64.18
C ARG A 15 23.55 -6.65 -64.82
N SER A 16 23.64 -7.95 -64.58
CA SER A 16 24.15 -8.99 -65.49
C SER A 16 24.32 -10.28 -64.67
N TYR A 17 23.39 -11.17 -64.82
CA TYR A 17 23.51 -12.63 -64.92
C TYR A 17 22.12 -13.23 -64.77
N PHE A 18 21.43 -13.29 -65.90
CA PHE A 18 20.27 -14.17 -66.07
C PHE A 18 20.79 -15.39 -66.83
N ASN A 19 20.60 -16.55 -66.25
CA ASN A 19 20.18 -17.82 -66.87
C ASN A 19 20.64 -19.00 -66.02
N PHE A 20 19.74 -19.51 -65.20
CA PHE A 20 19.50 -20.96 -65.01
C PHE A 20 18.23 -21.16 -64.18
N LEU A 21 17.24 -21.74 -64.79
CA LEU A 21 15.96 -22.09 -64.19
C LEU A 21 16.17 -23.29 -63.24
N VAL A 22 15.86 -23.13 -61.97
CA VAL A 22 15.42 -24.19 -61.06
C VAL A 22 14.24 -23.61 -60.24
N PRO A 23 13.04 -24.22 -60.25
CA PRO A 23 11.93 -23.75 -59.46
C PRO A 23 12.18 -24.16 -57.98
N PHE A 24 12.67 -23.18 -57.19
CA PHE A 24 12.65 -23.30 -55.74
C PHE A 24 11.30 -22.81 -55.25
N VAL A 25 10.44 -23.73 -54.81
CA VAL A 25 9.22 -23.42 -54.06
C VAL A 25 9.65 -22.85 -52.73
N ILE A 26 9.71 -21.52 -52.64
CA ILE A 26 9.84 -20.82 -51.36
C ILE A 26 8.47 -20.90 -50.71
N SER A 27 8.31 -21.87 -49.82
CA SER A 27 7.25 -21.86 -48.80
C SER A 27 7.51 -20.64 -47.92
N LEU A 28 6.85 -19.51 -48.21
CA LEU A 28 6.73 -18.40 -47.27
C LEU A 28 5.92 -18.91 -46.05
N CYS A 29 6.61 -19.49 -45.07
CA CYS A 29 6.10 -19.47 -43.71
C CYS A 29 6.01 -17.98 -43.32
N CYS A 30 4.83 -17.40 -43.52
CA CYS A 30 4.44 -16.21 -42.81
C CYS A 30 4.37 -16.60 -41.31
N ASN A 31 5.52 -16.58 -40.64
CA ASN A 31 5.51 -16.36 -39.22
C ASN A 31 4.84 -15.00 -39.05
N HIS A 32 3.56 -15.00 -38.66
CA HIS A 32 2.95 -13.86 -38.03
C HIS A 32 3.80 -13.58 -36.78
N VAL A 33 4.78 -12.70 -36.91
CA VAL A 33 5.28 -11.94 -35.78
C VAL A 33 4.07 -11.08 -35.41
N SER A 34 3.20 -11.62 -34.55
CA SER A 34 2.20 -10.83 -33.85
C SER A 34 3.00 -9.74 -33.16
N GLY A 35 2.84 -8.49 -33.60
CA GLY A 35 3.48 -7.35 -32.94
C GLY A 35 3.20 -7.45 -31.45
N GLN A 36 4.25 -7.46 -30.64
CA GLN A 36 4.12 -7.58 -29.20
C GLN A 36 3.35 -6.36 -28.70
N GLU A 37 2.07 -6.56 -28.33
CA GLU A 37 1.20 -5.47 -27.89
C GLU A 37 1.60 -5.01 -26.49
N ILE A 38 2.07 -3.76 -26.39
CA ILE A 38 2.58 -3.15 -25.17
C ILE A 38 1.43 -2.47 -24.44
N LEU A 39 1.24 -2.82 -23.16
CA LEU A 39 0.34 -2.13 -22.25
C LEU A 39 1.01 -0.89 -21.66
N TYR A 40 2.26 -1.04 -21.23
CA TYR A 40 3.05 0.06 -20.67
C TYR A 40 4.55 -0.15 -20.94
N LYS A 41 5.29 0.96 -21.18
CA LYS A 41 6.73 0.92 -21.37
C LYS A 41 7.41 2.09 -20.66
N SER A 42 8.46 1.81 -19.90
CA SER A 42 9.37 2.77 -19.30
C SER A 42 10.83 2.41 -19.65
N GLN A 43 11.77 3.14 -19.07
CA GLN A 43 13.19 2.79 -19.16
C GLN A 43 13.53 1.58 -18.28
N GLN A 44 12.77 1.33 -17.20
CA GLN A 44 13.04 0.30 -16.21
C GLN A 44 12.44 -1.05 -16.59
N TYR A 45 11.24 -1.05 -17.17
CA TYR A 45 10.52 -2.29 -17.52
C TYR A 45 9.48 -2.06 -18.63
N THR A 46 9.05 -3.16 -19.21
CA THR A 46 7.95 -3.16 -20.18
C THR A 46 6.89 -4.19 -19.75
N LEU A 47 5.64 -3.76 -19.69
CA LEU A 47 4.47 -4.61 -19.51
C LEU A 47 3.82 -4.84 -20.87
N TYR A 48 3.82 -6.08 -21.31
CA TYR A 48 3.11 -6.56 -22.51
C TYR A 48 1.78 -7.19 -22.11
N LYS A 49 0.93 -7.51 -23.07
CA LYS A 49 -0.33 -8.22 -22.82
C LYS A 49 -0.15 -9.59 -22.17
N ASP A 50 0.94 -10.28 -22.49
CA ASP A 50 1.20 -11.67 -22.08
C ASP A 50 2.33 -11.81 -21.04
N ARG A 51 3.16 -10.77 -20.84
CA ARG A 51 4.32 -10.84 -19.95
C ARG A 51 4.80 -9.48 -19.45
N VAL A 52 5.69 -9.53 -18.47
CA VAL A 52 6.49 -8.41 -17.94
C VAL A 52 7.96 -8.68 -18.20
N VAL A 53 8.70 -7.68 -18.64
CA VAL A 53 10.16 -7.76 -18.83
C VAL A 53 10.83 -6.65 -18.04
N GLN A 54 11.77 -6.99 -17.16
CA GLN A 54 12.60 -6.04 -16.40
C GLN A 54 14.07 -6.47 -16.47
N GLY A 55 14.89 -5.70 -17.22
CA GLY A 55 16.27 -6.06 -17.48
C GLY A 55 16.37 -7.41 -18.22
N LYS A 56 17.01 -8.39 -17.61
CA LYS A 56 17.14 -9.77 -18.14
C LYS A 56 16.03 -10.73 -17.69
N TYR A 57 15.14 -10.28 -16.82
CA TYR A 57 14.10 -11.12 -16.21
C TYR A 57 12.76 -11.00 -16.92
N GLU A 58 12.02 -12.08 -16.94
CA GLU A 58 10.69 -12.16 -17.53
C GLU A 58 9.71 -12.87 -16.59
N ALA A 59 8.49 -12.34 -16.50
CA ALA A 59 7.34 -13.06 -15.97
C ALA A 59 6.25 -13.13 -17.04
N LYS A 60 5.64 -14.28 -17.25
CA LYS A 60 4.63 -14.49 -18.30
C LYS A 60 3.47 -15.36 -17.84
N ALA A 61 2.30 -15.13 -18.43
CA ALA A 61 1.16 -16.01 -18.31
C ALA A 61 1.29 -17.20 -19.29
N ASP A 62 1.04 -18.42 -18.79
CA ASP A 62 0.93 -19.60 -19.66
C ASP A 62 -0.49 -19.73 -20.24
N LYS A 63 -0.71 -20.71 -21.12
CA LYS A 63 -2.01 -20.97 -21.74
C LYS A 63 -3.10 -21.41 -20.75
N SER A 64 -2.72 -21.87 -19.57
CA SER A 64 -3.63 -22.27 -18.49
C SER A 64 -3.95 -21.11 -17.53
N GLY A 65 -3.40 -19.91 -17.77
CA GLY A 65 -3.53 -18.75 -16.92
C GLY A 65 -2.75 -18.85 -15.61
N ASN A 66 -1.66 -19.65 -15.57
CA ASN A 66 -0.69 -19.61 -14.49
C ASN A 66 0.40 -18.59 -14.81
N LEU A 67 1.15 -18.16 -13.80
CA LEU A 67 2.27 -17.24 -13.98
C LEU A 67 3.60 -17.96 -13.78
N ILE A 68 4.54 -17.68 -14.67
CA ILE A 68 5.91 -18.21 -14.61
C ILE A 68 6.84 -17.01 -14.55
N SER A 69 7.79 -16.99 -13.61
CA SER A 69 8.78 -15.92 -13.48
C SER A 69 10.17 -16.48 -13.23
N ASP A 70 11.16 -15.90 -13.89
CA ASP A 70 12.59 -16.15 -13.63
C ASP A 70 13.24 -15.03 -12.82
N TYR A 71 12.43 -14.10 -12.26
CA TYR A 71 12.94 -12.95 -11.50
C TYR A 71 13.75 -13.42 -10.29
N GLN A 72 14.93 -12.83 -10.16
CA GLN A 72 15.79 -12.97 -8.98
C GLN A 72 16.12 -11.57 -8.46
N SER A 73 15.93 -11.38 -7.16
CA SER A 73 16.32 -10.13 -6.52
C SER A 73 17.81 -9.87 -6.67
N THR A 74 18.15 -8.63 -6.97
CA THR A 74 19.56 -8.16 -7.04
C THR A 74 19.98 -7.45 -5.75
N ALA A 75 19.17 -7.52 -4.74
CA ALA A 75 19.14 -6.64 -3.58
C ALA A 75 20.20 -6.92 -2.51
N SER A 76 21.25 -7.69 -2.77
CA SER A 76 22.37 -7.86 -1.83
C SER A 76 23.00 -6.52 -1.38
N GLU A 77 22.92 -5.49 -2.22
CA GLU A 77 23.47 -4.16 -1.93
C GLU A 77 22.55 -3.26 -1.09
N ILE A 78 21.29 -3.64 -0.88
CA ILE A 78 20.27 -2.80 -0.23
C ILE A 78 19.71 -3.39 1.07
N PHE A 79 20.18 -4.56 1.50
CA PHE A 79 19.75 -5.17 2.76
C PHE A 79 20.34 -4.40 3.95
N SER A 80 19.50 -3.69 4.69
CA SER A 80 19.92 -2.79 5.76
C SER A 80 20.74 -3.50 6.86
N ARG A 81 21.70 -2.80 7.42
CA ARG A 81 22.41 -3.19 8.66
C ARG A 81 21.64 -2.79 9.92
N ASP A 82 20.59 -2.00 9.77
CA ASP A 82 19.72 -1.54 10.84
C ASP A 82 18.64 -2.59 11.10
N ILE A 83 18.67 -3.24 12.26
CA ILE A 83 17.80 -4.33 12.64
C ILE A 83 17.10 -3.99 13.96
N SER A 84 15.79 -3.85 13.91
CA SER A 84 14.94 -3.79 15.09
C SER A 84 14.41 -5.18 15.42
N PHE A 85 14.46 -5.58 16.69
CA PHE A 85 14.00 -6.90 17.11
C PHE A 85 13.52 -6.90 18.56
N LYS A 86 12.88 -8.00 18.96
CA LYS A 86 12.36 -8.22 20.31
C LYS A 86 12.45 -9.71 20.63
N PHE A 87 12.78 -10.04 21.88
CA PHE A 87 12.63 -11.40 22.31
C PHE A 87 11.19 -11.71 22.75
N SER A 88 10.90 -12.96 22.98
CA SER A 88 9.56 -13.43 23.31
C SER A 88 9.64 -14.65 24.19
N ILE A 89 8.69 -14.82 25.11
CA ILE A 89 8.44 -16.09 25.79
C ILE A 89 7.17 -16.70 25.17
N ASN A 90 7.28 -17.96 24.75
CA ASN A 90 6.14 -18.72 24.22
C ASN A 90 5.47 -18.07 22.99
N GLU A 91 6.26 -17.48 22.10
CA GLU A 91 5.76 -16.90 20.84
C GLU A 91 4.73 -15.76 21.07
N LYS A 92 4.96 -14.90 22.07
CA LYS A 92 4.07 -13.78 22.39
C LYS A 92 4.85 -12.48 22.49
N ASP A 93 4.24 -11.36 22.09
CA ASP A 93 4.83 -10.03 22.33
C ASP A 93 4.74 -9.64 23.81
N ASN A 94 5.68 -10.13 24.62
CA ASN A 94 5.63 -10.05 26.08
C ASN A 94 6.94 -9.71 26.77
N GLU A 95 8.00 -9.36 26.02
CA GLU A 95 9.30 -9.02 26.62
C GLU A 95 9.32 -7.63 27.24
N MET A 96 8.90 -6.63 26.48
CA MET A 96 8.91 -5.21 26.84
C MET A 96 7.56 -4.58 26.54
N PRO A 97 7.25 -3.40 27.10
CA PRO A 97 6.05 -2.66 26.74
C PRO A 97 5.91 -2.52 25.23
N PHE A 98 4.65 -2.46 24.77
CA PHE A 98 4.36 -2.30 23.36
C PHE A 98 5.09 -1.07 22.77
N GLY A 99 5.62 -1.23 21.56
CA GLY A 99 6.36 -0.18 20.85
C GLY A 99 7.82 -0.01 21.29
N GLN A 100 8.30 -0.74 22.32
CA GLN A 100 9.71 -0.77 22.69
C GLN A 100 10.38 -1.99 22.08
N ASN A 101 11.48 -1.79 21.36
CA ASN A 101 12.25 -2.83 20.68
C ASN A 101 13.74 -2.67 21.02
N HIS A 102 14.50 -3.75 20.84
CA HIS A 102 15.94 -3.66 20.71
C HIS A 102 16.28 -3.09 19.33
N HIS A 103 17.41 -2.41 19.24
CA HIS A 103 17.87 -1.80 18.00
C HIS A 103 19.37 -1.98 17.83
N ILE A 104 19.79 -2.55 16.72
CA ILE A 104 21.20 -2.71 16.38
C ILE A 104 21.48 -2.20 14.98
N ILE A 105 22.63 -1.56 14.80
CA ILE A 105 23.26 -1.36 13.51
C ILE A 105 24.47 -2.27 13.46
N VAL A 106 24.42 -3.32 12.63
CA VAL A 106 25.48 -4.32 12.55
C VAL A 106 26.77 -3.67 12.02
N GLY A 107 27.82 -3.69 12.83
CA GLY A 107 29.16 -3.17 12.48
C GLY A 107 29.85 -3.99 11.40
N GLU A 108 30.93 -3.45 10.82
CA GLU A 108 31.77 -4.18 9.87
C GLU A 108 32.47 -5.36 10.59
N GLY A 109 32.29 -6.58 10.07
CA GLY A 109 32.85 -7.80 10.68
C GLY A 109 32.22 -8.20 12.02
N GLU A 110 31.13 -7.59 12.44
CA GLU A 110 30.40 -7.93 13.65
C GLU A 110 29.41 -9.08 13.36
N HIS A 111 29.65 -10.26 13.92
CA HIS A 111 28.86 -11.46 13.69
C HIS A 111 28.02 -11.91 14.89
N GLN A 112 28.00 -11.14 15.97
CA GLN A 112 27.18 -11.44 17.15
C GLN A 112 26.86 -10.20 17.97
N SER A 113 25.72 -10.21 18.63
CA SER A 113 25.33 -9.17 19.60
C SER A 113 26.11 -9.29 20.91
N GLY A 114 26.17 -8.22 21.70
CA GLY A 114 26.40 -8.35 23.14
C GLY A 114 25.35 -9.29 23.77
N VAL A 115 25.61 -9.70 25.04
CA VAL A 115 24.62 -10.46 25.81
C VAL A 115 23.50 -9.50 26.24
N ILE A 116 22.30 -9.73 25.79
CA ILE A 116 21.15 -8.86 26.00
C ILE A 116 20.27 -9.45 27.12
N ARG A 117 20.01 -8.66 28.14
CA ARG A 117 19.14 -9.11 29.23
C ARG A 117 17.67 -9.02 28.81
N PHE A 118 16.89 -10.11 29.04
CA PHE A 118 15.46 -10.13 28.79
C PHE A 118 14.73 -9.00 29.51
N GLY A 119 13.90 -8.26 28.78
CA GLY A 119 13.11 -7.13 29.31
C GLY A 119 13.91 -5.82 29.50
N SER A 120 15.15 -5.74 29.02
CA SER A 120 15.98 -4.52 29.13
C SER A 120 16.33 -4.01 27.73
N PRO A 121 15.91 -2.80 27.35
CA PRO A 121 16.22 -2.25 26.02
C PRO A 121 17.71 -2.27 25.70
N TYR A 122 18.07 -2.64 24.51
CA TYR A 122 19.43 -2.72 24.01
C TYR A 122 19.57 -1.97 22.69
N ALA A 123 20.60 -1.17 22.58
CA ALA A 123 20.98 -0.52 21.34
C ALA A 123 22.49 -0.62 21.12
N SER A 124 22.91 -0.96 19.90
CA SER A 124 24.30 -0.93 19.46
C SER A 124 24.40 -0.15 18.18
N ILE A 125 25.12 0.98 18.22
CA ILE A 125 25.30 1.87 17.08
C ILE A 125 26.80 2.09 16.92
N PRO A 126 27.46 1.44 15.93
CA PRO A 126 28.89 1.62 15.70
C PRO A 126 29.21 3.02 15.15
N ALA A 127 30.45 3.50 15.41
CA ALA A 127 30.89 4.82 14.95
C ALA A 127 30.95 4.96 13.43
N ALA A 128 31.15 3.85 12.70
CA ALA A 128 31.05 3.76 11.24
C ALA A 128 30.59 2.36 10.85
N SER A 129 29.72 2.28 9.89
CA SER A 129 29.22 1.02 9.36
C SER A 129 29.00 1.14 7.85
N PRO A 130 29.34 0.11 7.04
CA PRO A 130 28.85 0.02 5.68
C PRO A 130 27.33 0.10 5.67
N ARG A 131 26.78 0.65 4.60
CA ARG A 131 25.33 0.93 4.52
C ARG A 131 24.47 -0.34 4.48
N TYR A 132 25.01 -1.42 3.93
CA TYR A 132 24.27 -2.66 3.67
C TYR A 132 25.01 -3.89 4.18
N LEU A 133 24.24 -4.94 4.55
CA LEU A 133 24.77 -6.25 4.87
C LEU A 133 25.27 -6.96 3.61
N GLU A 134 26.38 -7.68 3.75
CA GLU A 134 26.86 -8.55 2.69
C GLU A 134 25.91 -9.73 2.44
N PRO A 135 25.94 -10.35 1.25
CA PRO A 135 25.17 -11.55 0.96
C PRO A 135 25.45 -12.68 1.95
N ASN A 136 24.39 -13.35 2.41
CA ASN A 136 24.44 -14.49 3.34
C ASN A 136 25.14 -14.14 4.67
N TYR A 137 24.92 -12.94 5.21
CA TYR A 137 25.53 -12.47 6.42
C TYR A 137 25.01 -13.22 7.64
N SER A 138 25.89 -13.98 8.30
CA SER A 138 25.55 -14.74 9.50
C SER A 138 25.72 -13.90 10.74
N TYR A 139 24.66 -13.81 11.57
CA TYR A 139 24.67 -13.02 12.82
C TYR A 139 24.01 -13.78 13.96
N THR A 140 24.64 -13.76 15.15
CA THR A 140 24.18 -14.47 16.35
C THR A 140 23.61 -13.50 17.38
N PHE A 141 22.36 -13.68 17.76
CA PHE A 141 21.74 -12.98 18.88
C PHE A 141 21.93 -13.77 20.17
N ARG A 142 22.25 -13.05 21.28
CA ARG A 142 22.59 -13.64 22.57
C ARG A 142 21.71 -13.06 23.67
N LEU A 143 20.89 -13.90 24.30
CA LEU A 143 19.90 -13.51 25.31
C LEU A 143 20.27 -14.03 26.69
N ASP A 144 20.38 -13.17 27.70
CA ASP A 144 20.46 -13.57 29.12
C ASP A 144 19.05 -13.87 29.66
N GLY A 145 18.72 -15.15 29.76
CA GLY A 145 17.47 -15.66 30.31
C GLY A 145 17.48 -15.99 31.79
N ARG A 146 18.64 -15.84 32.46
CA ARG A 146 18.88 -16.32 33.85
C ARG A 146 17.90 -15.77 34.89
N GLU A 147 17.51 -14.51 34.75
CA GLU A 147 16.59 -13.90 35.71
C GLU A 147 15.16 -14.47 35.54
N VAL A 148 14.69 -14.68 34.29
CA VAL A 148 13.40 -15.34 34.03
C VAL A 148 13.40 -16.76 34.61
N LEU A 149 14.45 -17.53 34.31
CA LEU A 149 14.60 -18.90 34.83
C LEU A 149 14.67 -18.95 36.35
N ARG A 150 15.38 -18.00 36.97
CA ARG A 150 15.43 -17.88 38.44
C ARG A 150 14.04 -17.70 39.03
N GLN A 151 13.23 -16.78 38.48
CA GLN A 151 11.87 -16.55 38.94
C GLN A 151 10.97 -17.77 38.73
N LEU A 152 11.02 -18.39 37.56
CA LEU A 152 10.29 -19.64 37.30
C LEU A 152 10.65 -20.74 38.30
N ASN A 153 11.92 -20.86 38.67
CA ASN A 153 12.38 -21.88 39.61
C ASN A 153 12.08 -21.56 41.08
N THR A 154 12.13 -20.29 41.49
CA THR A 154 11.97 -19.92 42.90
C THR A 154 10.52 -19.66 43.29
N GLN A 155 9.75 -19.02 42.46
CA GLN A 155 8.33 -18.65 42.74
C GLN A 155 7.29 -19.41 41.89
N GLY A 156 7.77 -20.26 40.93
CA GLY A 156 6.92 -21.08 40.09
C GLY A 156 6.30 -20.35 38.90
N PHE A 157 6.55 -19.06 38.73
CA PHE A 157 6.03 -18.26 37.61
C PHE A 157 6.90 -17.04 37.30
N TYR A 158 6.69 -16.46 36.13
CA TYR A 158 7.25 -15.18 35.69
C TYR A 158 6.09 -14.22 35.31
N ILE A 159 6.22 -12.95 35.64
CA ILE A 159 5.31 -11.90 35.18
C ILE A 159 5.96 -11.15 34.04
N ALA A 160 5.36 -11.26 32.85
CA ALA A 160 5.83 -10.61 31.64
C ALA A 160 5.45 -9.11 31.58
N ALA A 161 6.05 -8.34 30.66
CA ALA A 161 5.81 -6.91 30.55
C ALA A 161 4.36 -6.54 30.16
N ASP A 162 3.66 -7.44 29.47
CA ASP A 162 2.24 -7.32 29.16
C ASP A 162 1.30 -7.64 30.36
N GLY A 163 1.91 -7.95 31.54
CA GLY A 163 1.18 -8.35 32.74
C GLY A 163 0.74 -9.82 32.76
N SER A 164 1.04 -10.60 31.73
CA SER A 164 0.71 -12.02 31.70
C SER A 164 1.56 -12.82 32.68
N LYS A 165 0.91 -13.78 33.38
CA LYS A 165 1.57 -14.70 34.30
C LYS A 165 1.88 -16.00 33.57
N ILE A 166 3.16 -16.33 33.44
CA ILE A 166 3.67 -17.53 32.77
C ILE A 166 4.07 -18.51 33.86
N ALA A 167 3.34 -19.61 34.03
CA ALA A 167 3.69 -20.65 34.97
C ALA A 167 4.93 -21.43 34.49
N LYS A 168 5.71 -21.98 35.43
CA LYS A 168 6.88 -22.81 35.06
C LYS A 168 6.52 -23.98 34.15
N SER A 169 5.34 -24.59 34.36
CA SER A 169 4.81 -25.68 33.52
C SER A 169 4.51 -25.26 32.08
N ASP A 170 4.26 -23.97 31.87
CA ASP A 170 3.83 -23.44 30.58
C ASP A 170 4.98 -22.81 29.78
N PHE A 171 6.16 -22.72 30.39
CA PHE A 171 7.36 -22.17 29.74
C PHE A 171 7.86 -23.13 28.66
N LYS A 172 7.79 -22.70 27.39
CA LYS A 172 8.25 -23.44 26.22
C LYS A 172 9.64 -23.05 25.76
N GLY A 173 10.05 -21.80 25.98
CA GLY A 173 11.34 -21.26 25.59
C GLY A 173 11.33 -19.80 25.23
N PHE A 174 12.47 -19.34 24.75
CA PHE A 174 12.66 -17.99 24.22
C PHE A 174 12.71 -18.01 22.70
N PHE A 175 12.13 -16.97 22.11
CA PHE A 175 12.05 -16.75 20.66
C PHE A 175 12.49 -15.34 20.33
N ILE A 176 12.74 -15.06 19.04
CA ILE A 176 13.07 -13.74 18.53
C ILE A 176 12.14 -13.36 17.38
N ALA A 177 11.66 -12.12 17.38
CA ALA A 177 10.92 -11.49 16.31
C ALA A 177 11.61 -10.19 15.89
N GLY A 178 11.39 -9.69 14.67
CA GLY A 178 12.04 -8.45 14.24
C GLY A 178 11.78 -8.05 12.80
N SER A 179 12.43 -6.97 12.39
CA SER A 179 12.17 -6.26 11.14
C SER A 179 12.81 -6.90 9.91
N ALA A 180 14.01 -7.43 10.00
CA ALA A 180 14.76 -7.89 8.82
C ALA A 180 14.64 -9.38 8.61
N GLU A 181 14.36 -9.84 7.39
CA GLU A 181 14.32 -11.27 7.07
C GLU A 181 15.66 -11.96 7.40
N PRO A 182 15.66 -13.13 8.10
CA PRO A 182 14.54 -14.06 8.34
C PRO A 182 13.67 -13.76 9.56
N LEU A 183 13.89 -12.67 10.29
CA LEU A 183 13.01 -12.25 11.38
C LEU A 183 11.63 -11.85 10.84
N SER A 184 10.63 -11.87 11.71
CA SER A 184 9.26 -11.46 11.42
C SER A 184 8.62 -10.91 12.69
N TRP A 185 7.82 -9.84 12.58
CA TRP A 185 6.99 -9.32 13.68
C TRP A 185 5.71 -10.12 13.93
N ASP A 186 5.49 -11.20 13.18
CA ASP A 186 4.43 -12.15 13.46
C ASP A 186 4.90 -13.14 14.54
N PHE A 187 4.44 -12.93 15.77
CA PHE A 187 4.76 -13.79 16.91
C PHE A 187 4.07 -15.17 16.86
N VAL A 188 3.33 -15.48 15.80
CA VAL A 188 2.70 -16.78 15.62
C VAL A 188 3.65 -17.72 14.88
N ASN A 189 3.81 -18.95 15.39
CA ASN A 189 4.65 -20.00 14.77
C ASN A 189 6.13 -19.62 14.61
N LEU A 190 6.71 -18.90 15.57
CA LEU A 190 8.15 -18.56 15.54
C LEU A 190 9.03 -19.82 15.62
N GLU A 191 8.58 -20.87 16.29
CA GLU A 191 9.29 -22.14 16.32
C GLU A 191 9.37 -22.80 14.95
N GLU A 192 8.26 -22.85 14.21
CA GLU A 192 8.20 -23.39 12.85
C GLU A 192 9.05 -22.59 11.86
N LYS A 193 9.19 -21.28 12.12
CA LYS A 193 10.06 -20.36 11.37
C LYS A 193 11.54 -20.50 11.72
N GLY A 194 11.88 -21.37 12.69
CA GLY A 194 13.26 -21.56 13.16
C GLY A 194 13.80 -20.43 14.02
N LEU A 195 12.92 -19.63 14.66
CA LEU A 195 13.27 -18.44 15.44
C LEU A 195 13.31 -18.68 16.97
N MET A 196 13.48 -19.92 17.39
CA MET A 196 13.66 -20.30 18.79
C MET A 196 15.14 -20.25 19.20
N LEU A 197 15.45 -19.54 20.27
CA LEU A 197 16.79 -19.50 20.86
C LEU A 197 17.07 -20.79 21.66
N ARG A 198 18.32 -21.19 21.72
CA ARG A 198 18.79 -22.39 22.43
C ARG A 198 19.91 -22.04 23.40
N ASP A 199 19.90 -22.70 24.55
CA ASP A 199 20.98 -22.72 25.53
C ASP A 199 21.59 -24.14 25.48
N ASN A 200 22.68 -24.27 24.70
CA ASN A 200 23.25 -25.58 24.40
C ASN A 200 24.26 -26.04 25.47
N ASP A 201 24.84 -25.12 26.24
CA ASP A 201 25.84 -25.41 27.28
C ASP A 201 25.30 -25.25 28.71
N GLY A 202 24.06 -24.77 28.84
CA GLY A 202 23.36 -24.69 30.14
C GLY A 202 23.79 -23.52 31.02
N ASP A 203 24.38 -22.47 30.44
CA ASP A 203 24.89 -21.32 31.19
C ASP A 203 23.82 -20.23 31.43
N GLY A 204 22.63 -20.41 30.83
CA GLY A 204 21.49 -19.50 30.89
C GLY A 204 21.55 -18.38 29.86
N ILE A 205 22.51 -18.42 28.92
CA ILE A 205 22.58 -17.55 27.76
C ILE A 205 22.00 -18.32 26.56
N TYR A 206 20.91 -17.83 26.03
CA TYR A 206 20.24 -18.41 24.88
C TYR A 206 20.73 -17.75 23.60
N GLU A 207 21.01 -18.54 22.58
CA GLU A 207 21.58 -18.07 21.33
C GLU A 207 20.78 -18.53 20.11
N ILE A 208 20.78 -17.72 19.07
CA ILE A 208 20.32 -18.08 17.74
C ILE A 208 21.19 -17.42 16.68
N THR A 209 21.65 -18.19 15.71
CA THR A 209 22.37 -17.67 14.55
C THR A 209 21.44 -17.63 13.34
N LEU A 210 21.29 -16.45 12.75
CA LEU A 210 20.45 -16.22 11.58
C LEU A 210 21.32 -15.77 10.39
N VAL A 211 20.86 -16.09 9.18
CA VAL A 211 21.50 -15.63 7.94
C VAL A 211 20.66 -14.53 7.35
N PHE A 212 21.18 -13.34 7.36
CA PHE A 212 20.58 -12.15 6.75
C PHE A 212 21.05 -11.99 5.31
N ASN A 213 20.31 -11.22 4.51
CA ASN A 213 20.55 -11.02 3.10
C ASN A 213 20.81 -12.35 2.37
N PRO A 214 19.88 -13.34 2.49
CA PRO A 214 20.09 -14.64 1.88
C PRO A 214 20.06 -14.50 0.36
N VAL A 215 21.21 -14.65 -0.26
CA VAL A 215 21.28 -14.80 -1.72
C VAL A 215 20.96 -16.24 -2.05
N ALA A 216 19.82 -16.48 -2.68
CA ALA A 216 19.46 -17.79 -3.18
C ALA A 216 20.61 -18.34 -4.04
N GLY A 217 21.03 -19.55 -3.74
CA GLY A 217 22.08 -20.24 -4.49
C GLY A 217 21.72 -20.27 -5.97
N GLN A 218 22.70 -20.05 -6.83
CA GLN A 218 22.59 -19.92 -8.27
C GLN A 218 21.58 -20.91 -8.88
N LYS A 219 20.62 -20.39 -9.64
CA LYS A 219 19.62 -21.08 -10.45
C LYS A 219 18.52 -21.78 -9.68
N GLU A 220 17.64 -21.05 -9.04
CA GLU A 220 16.29 -21.56 -9.06
C GLU A 220 15.74 -21.44 -10.49
N ALA A 221 15.38 -22.63 -11.03
CA ALA A 221 14.57 -22.74 -12.23
C ALA A 221 13.34 -21.81 -12.12
N GLN A 222 12.79 -21.40 -13.25
CA GLN A 222 11.56 -20.62 -13.33
C GLN A 222 10.56 -21.01 -12.24
N ARG A 223 10.16 -20.02 -11.40
CA ARG A 223 9.13 -20.23 -10.38
C ARG A 223 7.77 -20.23 -11.06
N LEU A 224 6.88 -21.05 -10.56
CA LEU A 224 5.51 -21.20 -11.09
C LEU A 224 4.48 -20.87 -10.01
N TRP A 225 3.64 -19.89 -10.28
CA TRP A 225 2.40 -19.72 -9.53
C TRP A 225 1.26 -20.47 -10.24
N LYS A 226 0.46 -21.18 -9.47
CA LYS A 226 -0.83 -21.79 -9.86
C LYS A 226 -1.80 -21.66 -8.69
N PRO A 227 -3.14 -21.65 -8.93
CA PRO A 227 -4.11 -21.57 -7.85
C PRO A 227 -3.92 -22.66 -6.80
N GLN A 228 -3.98 -22.28 -5.53
CA GLN A 228 -3.90 -23.17 -4.38
C GLN A 228 -5.30 -23.48 -3.81
N ARG A 229 -6.29 -22.63 -4.10
CA ARG A 229 -7.68 -22.78 -3.66
C ARG A 229 -8.59 -23.12 -4.84
N ASP A 230 -9.74 -23.68 -4.54
CA ASP A 230 -10.79 -23.85 -5.54
C ASP A 230 -11.42 -22.51 -5.90
N LEU A 231 -11.27 -22.08 -7.14
CA LEU A 231 -11.83 -20.85 -7.68
C LEU A 231 -13.20 -21.08 -8.37
N SER A 232 -13.76 -22.29 -8.31
CA SER A 232 -15.10 -22.57 -8.82
C SER A 232 -16.14 -21.71 -8.06
N GLY A 233 -17.08 -21.12 -8.78
CA GLY A 233 -18.08 -20.23 -8.18
C GLY A 233 -17.58 -18.80 -7.85
N LYS A 234 -16.33 -18.48 -8.15
CA LYS A 234 -15.84 -17.09 -8.08
C LYS A 234 -15.98 -16.39 -9.42
N PRO A 235 -16.11 -15.04 -9.44
CA PRO A 235 -16.17 -14.30 -10.69
C PRO A 235 -14.96 -14.59 -11.58
N LYS A 236 -15.19 -14.71 -12.88
CA LYS A 236 -14.15 -15.00 -13.88
C LYS A 236 -13.92 -13.76 -14.72
N TYR A 237 -12.67 -13.35 -14.83
CA TYR A 237 -12.26 -12.22 -15.67
C TYR A 237 -11.46 -12.69 -16.88
N SER A 238 -11.71 -12.07 -18.03
CA SER A 238 -10.94 -12.25 -19.25
C SER A 238 -10.95 -10.96 -20.08
N SER A 239 -9.79 -10.59 -20.61
CA SER A 239 -9.61 -9.29 -21.28
C SER A 239 -8.79 -9.35 -22.57
N GLY A 240 -8.32 -10.52 -22.97
CA GLY A 240 -7.34 -10.64 -24.05
C GLY A 240 -5.96 -10.10 -23.69
N GLN A 241 -5.73 -9.80 -22.38
CA GLN A 241 -4.44 -9.51 -21.79
C GLN A 241 -4.07 -10.63 -20.80
N PRO A 242 -3.44 -11.74 -21.26
CA PRO A 242 -3.24 -12.95 -20.46
C PRO A 242 -2.56 -12.70 -19.10
N VAL A 243 -1.63 -11.73 -19.03
CA VAL A 243 -0.95 -11.41 -17.76
C VAL A 243 -1.92 -10.77 -16.75
N VAL A 244 -2.80 -9.87 -17.19
CA VAL A 244 -3.82 -9.24 -16.32
C VAL A 244 -4.85 -10.25 -15.86
N ASP A 245 -5.28 -11.14 -16.76
CA ASP A 245 -6.22 -12.23 -16.45
C ASP A 245 -5.64 -13.19 -15.40
N ALA A 246 -4.36 -13.54 -15.55
CA ALA A 246 -3.66 -14.41 -14.58
C ALA A 246 -3.45 -13.72 -13.22
N LEU A 247 -3.14 -12.41 -13.22
CA LEU A 247 -2.99 -11.62 -11.99
C LEU A 247 -4.33 -11.45 -11.24
N PHE A 248 -5.43 -11.29 -11.96
CA PHE A 248 -6.77 -11.31 -11.35
C PHE A 248 -7.06 -12.66 -10.67
N ARG A 249 -6.72 -13.78 -11.35
CA ARG A 249 -6.82 -15.11 -10.73
C ARG A 249 -5.96 -15.27 -9.50
N MET A 250 -4.72 -14.78 -9.54
CA MET A 250 -3.79 -14.83 -8.41
C MET A 250 -4.31 -14.03 -7.23
N ALA A 251 -4.76 -12.80 -7.44
CA ALA A 251 -5.32 -11.99 -6.38
C ALA A 251 -6.61 -12.58 -5.79
N THR A 252 -7.43 -13.27 -6.62
CA THR A 252 -8.62 -14.03 -6.15
C THR A 252 -8.23 -15.21 -5.28
N ASP A 253 -7.20 -15.98 -5.67
CA ASP A 253 -6.68 -17.12 -4.90
C ASP A 253 -6.12 -16.67 -3.55
N GLU A 254 -5.27 -15.63 -3.56
CA GLU A 254 -4.70 -15.05 -2.34
C GLU A 254 -5.78 -14.48 -1.40
N ALA A 255 -6.85 -13.89 -1.94
CA ALA A 255 -7.97 -13.41 -1.14
C ALA A 255 -8.71 -14.55 -0.42
N LEU A 256 -8.73 -15.76 -1.00
CA LEU A 256 -9.27 -16.95 -0.33
C LEU A 256 -8.28 -17.55 0.67
N ILE A 257 -6.98 -17.47 0.42
CA ILE A 257 -5.93 -17.89 1.35
C ILE A 257 -5.94 -17.00 2.59
N ALA A 258 -6.25 -15.71 2.45
CA ALA A 258 -6.31 -14.76 3.55
C ALA A 258 -7.50 -14.96 4.52
N ILE A 259 -8.40 -15.92 4.26
CA ILE A 259 -9.52 -16.20 5.16
C ILE A 259 -9.06 -17.19 6.24
N GLU A 260 -9.05 -16.73 7.49
CA GLU A 260 -8.70 -17.52 8.65
C GLU A 260 -9.84 -18.49 9.06
N PRO A 261 -9.54 -19.54 9.85
CA PRO A 261 -10.55 -20.51 10.29
C PRO A 261 -11.72 -19.91 11.09
N ASP A 262 -11.53 -18.75 11.72
CA ASP A 262 -12.57 -18.01 12.44
C ASP A 262 -13.39 -17.06 11.54
N SER A 263 -13.23 -17.20 10.22
CA SER A 263 -13.89 -16.38 9.20
C SER A 263 -13.51 -14.91 9.24
N THR A 264 -12.32 -14.58 9.69
CA THR A 264 -11.75 -13.23 9.59
C THR A 264 -10.70 -13.17 8.49
N PHE A 265 -10.36 -11.96 8.04
CA PHE A 265 -9.22 -11.74 7.17
C PHE A 265 -7.91 -11.72 7.95
N ARG A 266 -6.92 -12.43 7.45
CA ARG A 266 -5.51 -12.26 7.79
C ARG A 266 -4.93 -11.10 6.99
N THR A 267 -4.15 -10.25 7.64
CA THR A 267 -3.55 -9.05 7.02
C THR A 267 -2.49 -9.38 5.97
N GLY A 268 -1.64 -10.38 6.22
CA GLY A 268 -0.60 -10.85 5.31
C GLY A 268 0.01 -12.15 5.79
N ALA A 269 0.89 -12.79 5.01
CA ALA A 269 1.51 -14.06 5.41
C ALA A 269 2.35 -13.91 6.69
N LYS A 270 3.04 -12.78 6.84
CA LYS A 270 3.82 -12.45 8.05
C LYS A 270 3.03 -11.64 9.09
N TRP A 271 1.87 -11.09 8.74
CA TRP A 271 1.02 -10.29 9.62
C TRP A 271 -0.23 -11.06 10.01
N GLY A 272 -0.22 -11.68 11.19
CA GLY A 272 -1.35 -12.45 11.70
C GLY A 272 -2.51 -11.57 12.16
N GLY A 273 -3.72 -12.11 12.04
CA GLY A 273 -4.94 -11.50 12.57
C GLY A 273 -5.47 -10.30 11.80
N VAL A 274 -6.46 -9.65 12.40
CA VAL A 274 -7.17 -8.50 11.82
C VAL A 274 -6.53 -7.20 12.30
N TRP A 275 -6.13 -6.35 11.36
CA TRP A 275 -5.68 -4.98 11.62
C TRP A 275 -6.72 -3.99 11.06
N THR A 276 -7.09 -2.99 11.83
CA THR A 276 -8.22 -2.10 11.50
C THR A 276 -8.03 -1.39 10.17
N ARG A 277 -6.87 -0.80 9.94
CA ARG A 277 -6.56 -0.08 8.70
C ARG A 277 -6.51 -1.00 7.50
N ASP A 278 -5.72 -2.07 7.60
CA ASP A 278 -5.47 -3.02 6.52
C ASP A 278 -6.76 -3.64 5.99
N VAL A 279 -7.58 -4.13 6.90
CA VAL A 279 -8.87 -4.73 6.54
C VAL A 279 -9.83 -3.68 6.00
N SER A 280 -9.88 -2.47 6.59
CA SER A 280 -10.82 -1.43 6.16
C SER A 280 -10.50 -0.91 4.76
N TYR A 281 -9.23 -0.61 4.47
CA TYR A 281 -8.81 -0.22 3.12
C TYR A 281 -9.01 -1.34 2.09
N SER A 282 -8.78 -2.59 2.48
CA SER A 282 -9.05 -3.76 1.61
C SER A 282 -10.53 -3.91 1.28
N ILE A 283 -11.40 -3.70 2.26
CA ILE A 283 -12.86 -3.75 2.08
C ILE A 283 -13.32 -2.68 1.09
N LEU A 284 -12.82 -1.46 1.23
CA LEU A 284 -13.15 -0.36 0.30
C LEU A 284 -12.68 -0.66 -1.13
N LEU A 285 -11.51 -1.26 -1.31
CA LEU A 285 -10.97 -1.62 -2.62
C LEU A 285 -11.80 -2.72 -3.30
N SER A 286 -11.99 -3.88 -2.64
CA SER A 286 -12.68 -5.01 -3.27
C SER A 286 -13.33 -6.01 -2.31
N MET A 287 -12.91 -6.12 -1.05
CA MET A 287 -13.40 -7.19 -0.17
C MET A 287 -14.86 -7.02 0.24
N ALA A 288 -15.44 -5.81 0.17
CA ALA A 288 -16.86 -5.58 0.43
C ALA A 288 -17.79 -6.41 -0.48
N PHE A 289 -17.40 -6.61 -1.74
CA PHE A 289 -18.20 -7.36 -2.71
C PHE A 289 -17.60 -8.73 -3.04
N HIS A 290 -16.34 -8.95 -2.73
CA HIS A 290 -15.67 -10.23 -2.97
C HIS A 290 -15.94 -11.24 -1.84
N GLN A 291 -15.97 -10.77 -0.57
CA GLN A 291 -16.16 -11.58 0.65
C GLN A 291 -16.92 -10.78 1.73
N PRO A 292 -18.19 -10.37 1.50
CA PRO A 292 -18.91 -9.44 2.38
C PRO A 292 -19.09 -9.96 3.80
N ASP A 293 -19.33 -11.26 4.01
CA ASP A 293 -19.55 -11.83 5.35
C ASP A 293 -18.24 -11.88 6.15
N VAL A 294 -17.14 -12.28 5.52
CA VAL A 294 -15.80 -12.25 6.14
C VAL A 294 -15.42 -10.80 6.50
N ALA A 295 -15.74 -9.85 5.62
CA ALA A 295 -15.53 -8.42 5.86
C ALA A 295 -16.29 -7.92 7.10
N LYS A 296 -17.58 -8.27 7.24
CA LYS A 296 -18.40 -7.92 8.44
C LYS A 296 -17.80 -8.50 9.71
N ILE A 297 -17.44 -9.79 9.71
CA ILE A 297 -16.86 -10.47 10.88
C ILE A 297 -15.53 -9.82 11.25
N SER A 298 -14.68 -9.54 10.28
CA SER A 298 -13.39 -8.90 10.50
C SER A 298 -13.53 -7.50 11.12
N LEU A 299 -14.41 -6.65 10.58
CA LEU A 299 -14.67 -5.33 11.15
C LEU A 299 -15.15 -5.41 12.59
N MET A 300 -16.05 -6.36 12.90
CA MET A 300 -16.59 -6.51 14.27
C MET A 300 -15.54 -6.96 15.29
N ARG A 301 -14.44 -7.63 14.86
CA ARG A 301 -13.30 -7.95 15.75
C ARG A 301 -12.62 -6.68 16.29
N LYS A 302 -12.75 -5.56 15.57
CA LYS A 302 -12.16 -4.26 15.93
C LYS A 302 -13.15 -3.33 16.62
N VAL A 303 -14.14 -3.88 17.27
CA VAL A 303 -15.10 -3.13 18.10
C VAL A 303 -15.01 -3.59 19.56
N LYS A 304 -14.70 -2.66 20.46
CA LYS A 304 -14.70 -2.90 21.92
C LYS A 304 -15.52 -1.82 22.61
N ARG A 305 -16.43 -2.24 23.50
CA ARG A 305 -17.30 -1.33 24.28
C ARG A 305 -18.07 -0.34 23.39
N GLY A 306 -18.53 -0.78 22.21
CA GLY A 306 -19.27 0.06 21.27
C GLY A 306 -18.42 1.10 20.50
N ARG A 307 -17.11 0.96 20.49
CA ARG A 307 -16.17 1.85 19.79
C ARG A 307 -15.23 1.08 18.89
N ILE A 308 -14.80 1.73 17.82
CA ILE A 308 -13.74 1.23 16.94
C ILE A 308 -12.41 1.28 17.70
N VAL A 309 -11.63 0.19 17.64
CA VAL A 309 -10.31 0.09 18.26
C VAL A 309 -9.24 0.41 17.24
N GLN A 310 -8.24 1.18 17.65
CA GLN A 310 -7.04 1.41 16.88
C GLN A 310 -6.03 0.27 17.12
N ASP A 311 -5.44 -0.23 16.05
CA ASP A 311 -4.20 -0.99 16.12
C ASP A 311 -3.05 -0.01 16.40
N THR A 312 -2.02 -0.52 17.01
CA THR A 312 -0.91 0.34 17.40
C THR A 312 0.14 0.38 16.32
N GLY A 313 0.72 1.55 16.12
CA GLY A 313 1.98 1.74 15.45
C GLY A 313 3.05 2.21 16.43
N SER A 314 4.23 2.57 15.96
CA SER A 314 5.32 3.08 16.81
C SER A 314 5.04 4.47 17.37
N GLY A 315 4.11 5.23 16.78
CA GLY A 315 3.57 6.48 17.33
C GLY A 315 2.65 6.29 18.53
N GLY A 316 2.17 5.07 18.74
CA GLY A 316 1.24 4.68 19.80
C GLY A 316 -0.16 4.36 19.29
N ALA A 317 -1.00 3.90 20.22
CA ALA A 317 -2.41 3.70 19.97
C ALA A 317 -3.16 5.05 19.95
N TRP A 318 -4.51 4.97 19.84
CA TRP A 318 -5.32 6.16 20.09
C TRP A 318 -4.96 6.80 21.46
N PRO A 319 -4.79 8.11 21.58
CA PRO A 319 -5.16 9.15 20.60
C PRO A 319 -4.07 9.56 19.58
N VAL A 320 -2.86 9.03 19.64
CA VAL A 320 -1.78 9.40 18.70
C VAL A 320 -2.12 8.93 17.30
N SER A 321 -2.46 7.66 17.15
CA SER A 321 -3.00 7.09 15.92
C SER A 321 -4.52 7.19 15.93
N SER A 322 -5.09 8.02 15.06
CA SER A 322 -6.51 8.37 15.12
C SER A 322 -7.31 8.04 13.85
N ASP A 323 -6.68 7.46 12.83
CA ASP A 323 -7.31 7.12 11.55
C ASP A 323 -8.18 5.84 11.57
N ARG A 324 -8.38 5.23 12.74
CA ARG A 324 -9.26 4.06 12.92
C ARG A 324 -10.68 4.24 12.37
N THR A 325 -11.10 5.49 12.14
CA THR A 325 -12.39 5.83 11.54
C THR A 325 -12.51 5.42 10.07
N VAL A 326 -11.44 4.95 9.43
CA VAL A 326 -11.51 4.25 8.13
C VAL A 326 -12.42 3.02 8.20
N TRP A 327 -12.60 2.41 9.37
CA TRP A 327 -13.59 1.37 9.63
C TRP A 327 -15.01 1.79 9.22
N ALA A 328 -15.39 3.06 9.45
CA ALA A 328 -16.70 3.58 9.06
C ALA A 328 -16.88 3.58 7.55
N ILE A 329 -15.81 3.89 6.80
CA ILE A 329 -15.82 3.89 5.33
C ILE A 329 -16.02 2.46 4.82
N ALA A 330 -15.32 1.49 5.42
CA ALA A 330 -15.47 0.08 5.09
C ALA A 330 -16.87 -0.46 5.42
N ALA A 331 -17.41 -0.13 6.58
CA ALA A 331 -18.77 -0.55 6.98
C ALA A 331 -19.85 0.01 6.04
N TRP A 332 -19.67 1.25 5.59
CA TRP A 332 -20.55 1.87 4.61
C TRP A 332 -20.46 1.22 3.25
N GLU A 333 -19.25 0.86 2.80
CA GLU A 333 -19.04 0.15 1.55
C GLU A 333 -19.76 -1.21 1.53
N ILE A 334 -19.65 -1.97 2.63
CA ILE A 334 -20.39 -3.23 2.79
C ILE A 334 -21.91 -2.98 2.69
N TYR A 335 -22.42 -1.92 3.34
CA TYR A 335 -23.85 -1.57 3.24
C TYR A 335 -24.26 -1.25 1.79
N LYS A 336 -23.49 -0.44 1.06
CA LYS A 336 -23.79 -0.11 -0.34
C LYS A 336 -23.84 -1.36 -1.21
N VAL A 337 -22.89 -2.27 -1.03
CA VAL A 337 -22.84 -3.53 -1.77
C VAL A 337 -24.01 -4.45 -1.42
N THR A 338 -24.26 -4.68 -0.16
CA THR A 338 -25.22 -5.72 0.29
C THR A 338 -26.66 -5.23 0.43
N GLY A 339 -26.87 -3.94 0.64
CA GLY A 339 -28.16 -3.37 1.00
C GLY A 339 -28.66 -3.78 2.39
N ASP A 340 -27.82 -4.38 3.24
CA ASP A 340 -28.17 -4.93 4.55
C ASP A 340 -28.47 -3.83 5.57
N ARG A 341 -29.76 -3.62 5.83
CA ARG A 341 -30.23 -2.60 6.78
C ARG A 341 -29.94 -2.96 8.24
N ASP A 342 -29.82 -4.23 8.57
CA ASP A 342 -29.50 -4.63 9.95
C ASP A 342 -28.01 -4.40 10.23
N TRP A 343 -27.15 -4.61 9.25
CA TRP A 343 -25.76 -4.16 9.29
C TRP A 343 -25.64 -2.63 9.48
N LEU A 344 -26.43 -1.85 8.75
CA LEU A 344 -26.48 -0.39 8.89
C LEU A 344 -26.84 0.01 10.33
N LYS A 345 -27.91 -0.58 10.91
CA LYS A 345 -28.36 -0.34 12.28
C LYS A 345 -27.31 -0.74 13.32
N GLN A 346 -26.57 -1.82 13.07
CA GLN A 346 -25.50 -2.28 13.96
C GLN A 346 -24.29 -1.34 13.94
N CYS A 347 -23.89 -0.84 12.75
CA CYS A 347 -22.68 -0.03 12.60
C CYS A 347 -22.87 1.41 13.05
N TYR A 348 -24.03 2.02 12.81
CA TYR A 348 -24.25 3.44 13.08
C TYR A 348 -23.93 3.87 14.51
N PRO A 349 -24.43 3.22 15.59
CA PRO A 349 -24.11 3.62 16.95
C PRO A 349 -22.61 3.49 17.29
N ILE A 350 -21.91 2.52 16.70
CA ILE A 350 -20.47 2.33 16.87
C ILE A 350 -19.71 3.51 16.27
N ILE A 351 -20.07 3.88 15.04
CA ILE A 351 -19.48 5.02 14.32
C ILE A 351 -19.77 6.31 15.07
N LYS A 352 -21.03 6.55 15.42
CA LYS A 352 -21.46 7.74 16.16
C LYS A 352 -20.66 7.92 17.44
N THR A 353 -20.62 6.91 18.30
CA THR A 353 -19.88 6.97 19.58
C THR A 353 -18.39 7.23 19.34
N THR A 354 -17.78 6.60 18.34
CA THR A 354 -16.36 6.80 18.01
C THR A 354 -16.08 8.22 17.56
N LEU A 355 -16.89 8.76 16.64
CA LEU A 355 -16.73 10.14 16.13
C LEU A 355 -16.97 11.21 17.20
N GLU A 356 -17.94 10.99 18.10
CA GLU A 356 -18.21 11.90 19.23
C GLU A 356 -17.04 11.93 20.23
N ASP A 357 -16.39 10.79 20.48
CA ASP A 357 -15.20 10.73 21.34
C ASP A 357 -14.00 11.41 20.66
N ASP A 358 -13.80 11.14 19.38
CA ASP A 358 -12.70 11.73 18.62
C ASP A 358 -12.89 13.27 18.52
N TYR A 359 -14.12 13.75 18.30
CA TYR A 359 -14.41 15.20 18.31
C TYR A 359 -13.99 15.88 19.62
N LYS A 360 -14.31 15.26 20.76
CA LYS A 360 -13.99 15.80 22.09
C LYS A 360 -12.50 15.81 22.40
N THR A 361 -11.75 14.84 21.84
CA THR A 361 -10.36 14.59 22.23
C THR A 361 -9.36 15.15 21.21
N LEU A 362 -9.68 15.07 19.92
CA LEU A 362 -8.72 15.27 18.82
C LEU A 362 -9.01 16.55 18.01
N TYR A 363 -10.27 17.00 17.94
CA TYR A 363 -10.67 18.09 17.07
C TYR A 363 -10.13 19.44 17.57
N ASP A 364 -9.44 20.17 16.68
CA ASP A 364 -9.01 21.55 16.94
C ASP A 364 -9.96 22.55 16.27
N PRO A 365 -10.77 23.30 17.05
CA PRO A 365 -11.69 24.27 16.48
C PRO A 365 -11.01 25.47 15.81
N ALA A 366 -9.72 25.75 16.10
CA ALA A 366 -8.98 26.85 15.49
C ALA A 366 -8.59 26.55 14.04
N THR A 367 -8.27 25.31 13.73
CA THR A 367 -7.91 24.85 12.40
C THR A 367 -9.06 24.17 11.67
N GLY A 368 -9.98 23.58 12.42
CA GLY A 368 -11.04 22.72 11.90
C GLY A 368 -10.55 21.29 11.59
N LEU A 369 -9.38 20.92 12.09
CA LEU A 369 -8.73 19.63 11.80
C LEU A 369 -8.67 18.76 13.04
N TYR A 370 -8.48 17.46 12.80
CA TYR A 370 -8.20 16.47 13.83
C TYR A 370 -6.68 16.30 14.00
N ARG A 371 -6.26 16.17 15.25
CA ARG A 371 -4.89 15.86 15.64
C ARG A 371 -4.62 14.37 15.53
N GLY A 372 -3.35 14.01 15.33
CA GLY A 372 -2.86 12.64 15.26
C GLY A 372 -1.90 12.41 14.09
N GLU A 373 -1.28 11.23 14.06
CA GLU A 373 -0.33 10.85 13.02
C GLU A 373 -1.00 10.68 11.65
N SER A 374 -0.20 10.70 10.59
CA SER A 374 -0.65 10.41 9.22
C SER A 374 -1.28 9.02 9.12
N SER A 375 -2.37 8.92 8.34
CA SER A 375 -3.04 7.66 8.09
C SER A 375 -2.06 6.62 7.56
N PHE A 376 -2.08 5.42 8.10
CA PHE A 376 -1.22 4.26 7.86
C PHE A 376 0.29 4.46 8.07
N LEU A 377 0.81 5.67 8.03
CA LEU A 377 2.24 5.97 8.27
C LEU A 377 2.56 5.95 9.77
N ASP A 378 2.33 4.82 10.39
CA ASP A 378 2.30 4.62 11.82
C ASP A 378 3.64 4.22 12.44
N TRP A 379 4.67 4.06 11.65
CA TRP A 379 6.02 3.82 12.13
C TRP A 379 6.79 5.15 12.19
N ARG A 380 6.95 5.66 13.41
CA ARG A 380 7.50 6.98 13.70
C ARG A 380 8.83 7.24 13.01
N GLU A 381 9.78 6.29 13.12
CA GLU A 381 11.14 6.41 12.61
C GLU A 381 11.19 6.47 11.08
N GLN A 382 10.13 6.06 10.40
CA GLN A 382 10.01 6.04 8.96
C GLN A 382 9.51 7.36 8.35
N THR A 383 8.76 8.17 9.11
CA THR A 383 8.01 9.29 8.54
C THR A 383 8.10 10.60 9.31
N TYR A 384 8.46 10.53 10.59
CA TYR A 384 8.57 11.71 11.45
C TYR A 384 10.02 12.05 11.77
N PRO A 385 10.36 13.34 11.92
CA PRO A 385 11.71 13.75 12.28
C PRO A 385 12.06 13.29 13.69
N ARG A 386 13.35 13.04 13.92
CA ARG A 386 13.86 12.48 15.19
C ARG A 386 13.55 13.34 16.40
N TRP A 387 13.41 14.66 16.23
CA TRP A 387 13.09 15.57 17.32
C TRP A 387 11.63 15.47 17.80
N MET A 388 10.69 14.98 16.96
CA MET A 388 9.30 14.78 17.38
C MET A 388 9.19 13.60 18.34
N ASN A 389 8.62 13.84 19.52
CA ASN A 389 8.17 12.79 20.44
C ASN A 389 6.68 12.47 20.19
N ASN A 390 6.11 11.55 20.97
CA ASN A 390 4.71 11.14 20.80
C ASN A 390 3.72 12.30 21.01
N ALA A 391 4.06 13.29 21.85
CA ALA A 391 3.20 14.46 22.04
C ALA A 391 3.23 15.39 20.82
N ASP A 392 4.40 15.57 20.20
CA ASP A 392 4.52 16.36 18.98
C ASP A 392 3.77 15.71 17.81
N ILE A 393 3.87 14.39 17.66
CA ILE A 393 3.13 13.62 16.66
C ILE A 393 1.63 13.72 16.91
N PHE A 394 1.19 13.53 18.17
CA PHE A 394 -0.22 13.69 18.54
C PHE A 394 -0.75 15.09 18.20
N MET A 395 0.04 16.14 18.40
CA MET A 395 -0.34 17.52 18.11
C MET A 395 -0.28 17.87 16.63
N SER A 396 0.23 16.98 15.76
CA SER A 396 0.23 17.22 14.32
C SER A 396 -1.16 17.01 13.71
N GLU A 397 -1.42 17.70 12.60
CA GLU A 397 -2.68 17.65 11.86
C GLU A 397 -2.40 17.19 10.43
N CYS A 398 -2.65 15.92 10.16
CA CYS A 398 -2.20 15.23 8.96
C CYS A 398 -3.28 15.17 7.87
N LEU A 399 -2.88 15.22 6.61
CA LEU A 399 -3.77 15.17 5.45
C LEU A 399 -4.60 13.88 5.41
N GLY A 400 -3.94 12.71 5.40
CA GLY A 400 -4.62 11.43 5.23
C GLY A 400 -5.60 11.12 6.34
N THR A 401 -5.20 11.34 7.60
CA THR A 401 -6.07 11.15 8.78
C THR A 401 -7.28 12.08 8.73
N ASN A 402 -7.09 13.35 8.37
CA ASN A 402 -8.20 14.28 8.24
C ASN A 402 -9.13 13.97 7.07
N ALA A 403 -8.62 13.45 5.95
CA ALA A 403 -9.46 12.94 4.86
C ALA A 403 -10.34 11.76 5.30
N VAL A 404 -9.81 10.83 6.10
CA VAL A 404 -10.57 9.73 6.70
C VAL A 404 -11.66 10.24 7.65
N HIS A 405 -11.33 11.17 8.56
CA HIS A 405 -12.31 11.79 9.47
C HIS A 405 -13.40 12.56 8.72
N TYR A 406 -13.04 13.29 7.66
CA TYR A 406 -14.01 13.96 6.80
C TYR A 406 -15.04 12.96 6.26
N GLN A 407 -14.56 11.89 5.62
CA GLN A 407 -15.45 10.90 4.99
C GLN A 407 -16.27 10.13 6.02
N ALA A 408 -15.69 9.79 7.17
CA ALA A 408 -16.42 9.11 8.26
C ALA A 408 -17.58 9.96 8.78
N ASN A 409 -17.39 11.28 8.92
CA ASN A 409 -18.45 12.20 9.32
C ASN A 409 -19.55 12.35 8.24
N ILE A 410 -19.19 12.41 6.95
CA ILE A 410 -20.16 12.37 5.85
C ILE A 410 -21.00 11.09 5.92
N ILE A 411 -20.36 9.93 6.11
CA ILE A 411 -21.04 8.63 6.23
C ILE A 411 -21.96 8.59 7.44
N ALA A 412 -21.54 9.10 8.59
CA ALA A 412 -22.38 9.16 9.77
C ALA A 412 -23.65 9.99 9.52
N ALA A 413 -23.52 11.11 8.81
CA ALA A 413 -24.66 11.91 8.43
C ALA A 413 -25.62 11.21 7.44
N GLU A 414 -25.07 10.45 6.46
CA GLU A 414 -25.86 9.65 5.53
C GLU A 414 -26.58 8.49 6.25
N MET A 415 -25.89 7.80 7.16
CA MET A 415 -26.49 6.72 7.96
C MET A 415 -27.61 7.27 8.87
N ALA A 416 -27.39 8.40 9.54
CA ALA A 416 -28.40 9.09 10.35
C ALA A 416 -29.68 9.35 9.54
N ALA A 417 -29.54 9.93 8.35
CA ALA A 417 -30.67 10.22 7.46
C ALA A 417 -31.43 8.94 7.06
N LEU A 418 -30.74 7.83 6.76
CA LEU A 418 -31.37 6.54 6.45
C LEU A 418 -32.09 5.91 7.64
N LEU A 419 -31.71 6.25 8.86
CA LEU A 419 -32.30 5.77 10.11
C LEU A 419 -33.33 6.75 10.70
N GLY A 420 -33.55 7.92 10.05
CA GLY A 420 -34.46 8.94 10.55
C GLY A 420 -33.95 9.77 11.70
N GLU A 421 -32.62 9.79 11.90
CA GLU A 421 -31.93 10.62 12.90
C GLU A 421 -31.36 11.92 12.28
N ASP A 422 -31.10 12.94 13.12
CA ASP A 422 -30.43 14.16 12.68
C ASP A 422 -28.91 13.95 12.58
N GLY A 423 -28.39 14.05 11.36
CA GLY A 423 -26.96 13.97 11.04
C GLY A 423 -26.26 15.32 10.85
N SER A 424 -26.95 16.45 11.15
CA SER A 424 -26.45 17.81 10.85
C SER A 424 -25.12 18.13 11.56
N SER A 425 -24.93 17.67 12.79
CA SER A 425 -23.69 17.84 13.55
C SER A 425 -22.48 17.22 12.85
N PHE A 426 -22.60 16.01 12.32
CA PHE A 426 -21.55 15.35 11.57
C PHE A 426 -21.23 16.08 10.26
N ARG A 427 -22.25 16.56 9.55
CA ARG A 427 -22.05 17.34 8.33
C ARG A 427 -21.30 18.63 8.58
N ASN A 428 -21.65 19.35 9.66
CA ASN A 428 -20.96 20.59 10.07
C ASN A 428 -19.47 20.32 10.39
N VAL A 429 -19.17 19.23 11.06
CA VAL A 429 -17.77 18.81 11.34
C VAL A 429 -17.04 18.50 10.04
N ALA A 430 -17.64 17.71 9.14
CA ALA A 430 -17.07 17.41 7.83
C ALA A 430 -16.75 18.69 7.03
N ASP A 431 -17.69 19.65 6.99
CA ASP A 431 -17.47 20.93 6.32
C ASP A 431 -16.32 21.73 6.96
N GLY A 432 -16.18 21.66 8.29
CA GLY A 432 -15.04 22.21 9.01
C GLY A 432 -13.72 21.61 8.56
N ILE A 433 -13.63 20.29 8.53
CA ILE A 433 -12.43 19.55 8.10
C ILE A 433 -12.07 19.89 6.65
N LYS A 434 -13.03 19.89 5.74
CA LYS A 434 -12.80 20.25 4.33
C LYS A 434 -12.22 21.66 4.19
N ARG A 435 -12.78 22.63 4.91
CA ARG A 435 -12.23 24.00 4.93
C ARG A 435 -10.82 24.03 5.53
N GLY A 436 -10.59 23.30 6.63
CA GLY A 436 -9.29 23.22 7.29
C GLY A 436 -8.21 22.66 6.37
N ILE A 437 -8.46 21.51 5.73
CA ILE A 437 -7.52 20.88 4.77
C ILE A 437 -7.17 21.86 3.65
N ASN A 438 -8.17 22.44 2.98
CA ASN A 438 -7.94 23.33 1.85
C ASN A 438 -7.25 24.65 2.26
N LYS A 439 -7.47 25.13 3.49
CA LYS A 439 -6.85 26.35 3.98
C LYS A 439 -5.41 26.15 4.46
N TRP A 440 -5.15 25.08 5.22
CA TRP A 440 -3.93 24.96 5.98
C TRP A 440 -2.89 24.03 5.35
N LEU A 441 -3.34 23.02 4.55
CA LEU A 441 -2.45 22.02 3.98
C LEU A 441 -2.16 22.26 2.50
N TRP A 442 -2.94 23.06 1.78
CA TRP A 442 -2.74 23.31 0.36
C TRP A 442 -1.47 24.12 0.08
N GLN A 443 -0.62 23.62 -0.84
CA GLN A 443 0.60 24.28 -1.28
C GLN A 443 0.40 24.85 -2.70
N GLN A 444 0.05 26.13 -2.79
CA GLN A 444 -0.34 26.78 -4.04
C GLN A 444 0.72 26.65 -5.15
N GLU A 445 2.00 26.77 -4.82
CA GLU A 445 3.06 26.71 -5.82
C GLU A 445 3.34 25.28 -6.30
N LYS A 446 3.14 24.29 -5.42
CA LYS A 446 3.33 22.87 -5.74
C LYS A 446 2.10 22.27 -6.43
N GLY A 447 0.89 22.74 -6.12
CA GLY A 447 -0.37 22.24 -6.66
C GLY A 447 -0.79 20.89 -6.06
N TYR A 448 -0.38 20.63 -4.81
CA TYR A 448 -0.79 19.49 -3.99
C TYR A 448 -0.70 19.86 -2.51
N TYR A 449 -1.22 19.01 -1.62
CA TYR A 449 -1.21 19.27 -0.19
C TYR A 449 0.15 18.94 0.45
N GLY A 450 0.43 19.52 1.61
CA GLY A 450 1.51 19.08 2.49
C GLY A 450 1.05 17.95 3.40
N GLN A 451 2.00 17.14 3.85
CA GLN A 451 1.75 15.92 4.62
C GLN A 451 1.06 16.20 5.96
N TYR A 452 1.59 17.11 6.77
CA TYR A 452 1.05 17.48 8.08
C TYR A 452 1.46 18.88 8.51
N MET A 453 0.65 19.47 9.35
CA MET A 453 0.94 20.71 10.06
C MET A 453 1.37 20.39 11.50
N TYR A 454 2.30 21.15 12.04
CA TYR A 454 2.83 21.01 13.39
C TYR A 454 3.11 22.39 14.01
N GLY A 455 3.61 22.46 15.27
CA GLY A 455 3.99 23.72 15.92
C GLY A 455 2.89 24.39 16.74
N GLY A 456 1.74 23.74 16.90
CA GLY A 456 0.66 24.22 17.81
C GLY A 456 0.19 25.65 17.50
N ASN A 457 0.44 26.59 18.43
CA ASN A 457 0.04 28.00 18.28
C ASN A 457 0.74 28.75 17.14
N SER A 458 1.79 28.20 16.59
CA SER A 458 2.56 28.75 15.48
C SER A 458 2.69 27.69 14.36
N PRO A 459 1.59 27.40 13.65
CA PRO A 459 1.54 26.27 12.73
C PRO A 459 2.55 26.39 11.60
N VAL A 460 3.29 25.31 11.37
CA VAL A 460 4.25 25.13 10.29
C VAL A 460 3.84 23.90 9.48
N LEU A 461 3.88 24.01 8.15
CA LEU A 461 3.52 22.92 7.26
C LEU A 461 4.74 22.09 6.85
N SER A 462 4.71 20.78 7.09
CA SER A 462 5.62 19.84 6.43
C SER A 462 5.22 19.72 4.97
N GLY A 463 6.05 20.28 4.10
CA GLY A 463 5.74 20.37 2.68
C GLY A 463 6.04 19.10 1.88
N ARG A 464 6.24 17.94 2.52
CA ARG A 464 6.36 16.64 1.84
C ARG A 464 5.03 16.25 1.22
N TYR A 465 5.08 15.59 0.09
CA TYR A 465 3.93 14.92 -0.53
C TYR A 465 3.61 13.64 0.24
N GLU A 466 2.33 13.28 0.33
CA GLU A 466 1.84 12.02 0.92
C GLU A 466 0.75 11.42 0.01
N ALA A 467 1.09 10.30 -0.66
CA ALA A 467 0.29 9.74 -1.75
C ALA A 467 -1.13 9.30 -1.35
N LEU A 468 -1.31 8.69 -0.16
CA LEU A 468 -2.63 8.22 0.27
C LEU A 468 -3.54 9.38 0.60
N GLY A 469 -3.07 10.38 1.35
CA GLY A 469 -3.84 11.55 1.71
C GLY A 469 -4.32 12.35 0.50
N GLU A 470 -3.44 12.55 -0.50
CA GLU A 470 -3.81 13.17 -1.77
C GLU A 470 -4.91 12.36 -2.50
N SER A 471 -4.74 11.05 -2.55
CA SER A 471 -5.71 10.15 -3.18
C SER A 471 -7.08 10.25 -2.51
N LEU A 472 -7.10 10.21 -1.17
CA LEU A 472 -8.32 10.30 -0.38
C LEU A 472 -8.98 11.67 -0.51
N ALA A 473 -8.20 12.76 -0.56
CA ALA A 473 -8.73 14.11 -0.77
C ALA A 473 -9.47 14.25 -2.11
N ILE A 474 -8.95 13.60 -3.16
CA ILE A 474 -9.61 13.55 -4.47
C ILE A 474 -10.86 12.66 -4.41
N LEU A 475 -10.71 11.43 -3.90
CA LEU A 475 -11.78 10.43 -3.93
C LEU A 475 -13.00 10.86 -3.12
N PHE A 476 -12.79 11.50 -1.98
CA PHE A 476 -13.86 11.97 -1.10
C PHE A 476 -14.40 13.36 -1.46
N GLY A 477 -13.83 14.02 -2.48
CA GLY A 477 -14.31 15.33 -2.94
C GLY A 477 -13.93 16.50 -2.01
N ILE A 478 -12.84 16.34 -1.24
CA ILE A 478 -12.22 17.43 -0.48
C ILE A 478 -11.58 18.40 -1.46
N ALA A 479 -10.73 17.88 -2.37
CA ALA A 479 -10.25 18.61 -3.54
C ALA A 479 -11.38 18.71 -4.59
N ASP A 480 -11.57 19.88 -5.16
CA ASP A 480 -12.48 20.07 -6.30
C ASP A 480 -11.87 19.49 -7.59
N GLU A 481 -12.63 19.53 -8.69
CA GLU A 481 -12.19 18.93 -9.95
C GLU A 481 -10.90 19.59 -10.51
N ALA A 482 -10.74 20.88 -10.36
CA ALA A 482 -9.56 21.59 -10.84
C ALA A 482 -8.33 21.22 -10.00
N SER A 483 -8.46 21.24 -8.69
CA SER A 483 -7.42 20.83 -7.75
C SER A 483 -7.06 19.34 -7.93
N ALA A 484 -8.05 18.46 -8.16
CA ALA A 484 -7.80 17.04 -8.42
C ALA A 484 -6.93 16.80 -9.66
N LYS A 485 -7.20 17.52 -10.76
CA LYS A 485 -6.37 17.47 -11.98
C LYS A 485 -4.97 18.01 -11.74
N GLU A 486 -4.85 19.08 -10.94
CA GLU A 486 -3.56 19.66 -10.59
C GLU A 486 -2.74 18.71 -9.72
N ILE A 487 -3.31 18.12 -8.66
CA ILE A 487 -2.68 17.13 -7.79
C ILE A 487 -2.13 15.98 -8.64
N ILE A 488 -2.98 15.32 -9.44
CA ILE A 488 -2.57 14.16 -10.24
C ILE A 488 -1.50 14.52 -11.26
N GLY A 489 -1.53 15.71 -11.85
CA GLY A 489 -0.59 16.12 -12.88
C GLY A 489 0.74 16.65 -12.36
N ARG A 490 0.81 17.10 -11.10
CA ARG A 490 1.98 17.79 -10.52
C ARG A 490 2.66 17.03 -9.38
N SER A 491 1.97 16.12 -8.72
CA SER A 491 2.57 15.30 -7.67
C SER A 491 3.73 14.47 -8.18
N PRO A 492 4.81 14.33 -7.40
CA PRO A 492 5.99 13.58 -7.80
C PRO A 492 5.71 12.08 -7.86
N ILE A 493 6.00 11.46 -9.00
CA ILE A 493 5.86 10.02 -9.23
C ILE A 493 7.22 9.47 -9.61
N THR A 494 7.66 8.38 -8.95
CA THR A 494 8.91 7.71 -9.26
C THR A 494 8.75 6.66 -10.38
N PRO A 495 9.84 6.19 -11.02
CA PRO A 495 9.76 5.24 -12.12
C PRO A 495 9.05 3.91 -11.79
N PHE A 496 8.98 3.53 -10.52
CA PHE A 496 8.31 2.29 -10.07
C PHE A 496 6.94 2.53 -9.43
N GLY A 497 6.51 3.78 -9.27
CA GLY A 497 5.19 4.14 -8.75
C GLY A 497 5.18 5.38 -7.85
N ALA A 498 4.02 5.68 -7.29
CA ALA A 498 3.84 6.71 -6.27
C ALA A 498 4.43 6.21 -4.94
N THR A 499 5.42 6.92 -4.42
CA THR A 499 5.98 6.65 -3.09
C THR A 499 5.03 7.14 -2.00
N CYS A 500 5.05 6.52 -0.81
CA CYS A 500 4.18 6.92 0.28
C CYS A 500 4.39 8.39 0.65
N ILE A 501 5.65 8.82 0.72
CA ILE A 501 6.06 10.22 0.93
C ILE A 501 7.11 10.63 -0.10
N TYR A 502 7.27 11.92 -0.35
CA TYR A 502 8.32 12.47 -1.23
C TYR A 502 8.64 13.93 -0.87
N PRO A 503 9.91 14.39 -0.91
CA PRO A 503 11.13 13.57 -1.12
C PRO A 503 11.39 12.63 0.07
N GLN A 504 12.26 11.63 -0.12
CA GLN A 504 12.60 10.63 0.89
C GLN A 504 13.46 11.23 2.00
N ILE A 505 13.43 10.62 3.18
CA ILE A 505 14.30 10.98 4.30
C ILE A 505 15.60 10.15 4.17
N PRO A 506 16.79 10.77 4.19
CA PRO A 506 18.03 10.04 4.04
C PRO A 506 18.34 9.17 5.27
N ASN A 507 19.05 8.08 5.06
CA ASN A 507 19.52 7.15 6.09
C ASN A 507 18.40 6.44 6.88
N ILE A 508 17.20 6.34 6.31
CA ILE A 508 16.08 5.54 6.81
C ILE A 508 15.89 4.38 5.84
N PRO A 509 15.80 3.13 6.32
CA PRO A 509 15.52 1.97 5.48
C PRO A 509 14.19 2.11 4.72
N ALA A 510 14.08 1.42 3.59
CA ALA A 510 12.85 1.46 2.80
C ALA A 510 11.72 0.70 3.51
N TYR A 511 10.62 1.41 3.82
CA TYR A 511 9.35 0.85 4.29
C TYR A 511 8.23 1.86 3.99
N HIS A 512 7.83 2.75 4.93
CA HIS A 512 7.01 3.92 4.57
C HIS A 512 7.85 4.97 3.81
N ASN A 513 9.07 5.18 4.26
CA ASN A 513 10.05 5.98 3.54
C ASN A 513 10.66 5.15 2.41
N ASN A 514 10.96 5.79 1.28
CA ASN A 514 11.67 5.18 0.15
C ASN A 514 11.02 3.90 -0.41
N ALA A 515 9.70 3.79 -0.32
CA ALA A 515 8.97 2.63 -0.82
C ALA A 515 7.68 2.99 -1.56
N VAL A 516 7.28 2.09 -2.45
CA VAL A 516 5.97 2.06 -3.11
C VAL A 516 5.16 0.93 -2.51
N TRP A 517 3.95 1.26 -2.07
CA TRP A 517 2.99 0.32 -1.52
C TRP A 517 1.85 0.08 -2.50
N PRO A 518 1.62 -1.15 -2.98
CA PRO A 518 0.59 -1.43 -3.98
C PRO A 518 -0.82 -0.96 -3.59
N PHE A 519 -1.18 -0.99 -2.29
CA PHE A 519 -2.49 -0.49 -1.88
C PHE A 519 -2.59 1.04 -2.00
N VAL A 520 -1.54 1.79 -1.62
CA VAL A 520 -1.47 3.24 -1.81
C VAL A 520 -1.52 3.58 -3.29
N GLN A 521 -0.74 2.84 -4.09
CA GLN A 521 -0.77 2.94 -5.55
C GLN A 521 -2.17 2.68 -6.12
N SER A 522 -2.93 1.77 -5.51
CA SER A 522 -4.30 1.48 -5.95
C SER A 522 -5.24 2.66 -5.71
N TYR A 523 -5.17 3.30 -4.54
CA TYR A 523 -5.93 4.54 -4.26
C TYR A 523 -5.51 5.67 -5.19
N TRP A 524 -4.21 5.81 -5.45
CA TRP A 524 -3.69 6.77 -6.42
C TRP A 524 -4.24 6.54 -7.82
N ASN A 525 -4.34 5.29 -8.26
CA ASN A 525 -4.92 4.93 -9.55
C ASN A 525 -6.41 5.25 -9.63
N LEU A 526 -7.18 4.99 -8.56
CA LEU A 526 -8.59 5.39 -8.46
C LEU A 526 -8.73 6.92 -8.56
N ALA A 527 -7.85 7.66 -7.88
CA ALA A 527 -7.84 9.13 -7.96
C ALA A 527 -7.45 9.62 -9.36
N ALA A 528 -6.47 9.00 -10.02
CA ALA A 528 -6.08 9.31 -11.39
C ALA A 528 -7.21 9.04 -12.40
N ALA A 529 -7.93 7.92 -12.24
CA ALA A 529 -9.12 7.61 -13.04
C ALA A 529 -10.22 8.67 -12.84
N LYS A 530 -10.51 9.06 -11.60
CA LYS A 530 -11.49 10.09 -11.26
C LYS A 530 -11.11 11.48 -11.82
N ALA A 531 -9.82 11.82 -11.78
CA ALA A 531 -9.32 13.07 -12.35
C ALA A 531 -9.21 13.06 -13.89
N GLY A 532 -9.42 11.91 -14.54
CA GLY A 532 -9.35 11.76 -15.99
C GLY A 532 -7.93 11.88 -16.55
N ASN A 533 -6.93 11.24 -15.90
CA ASN A 533 -5.53 11.27 -16.33
C ASN A 533 -5.05 9.86 -16.73
N GLU A 534 -5.08 9.58 -18.03
CA GLU A 534 -4.70 8.27 -18.60
C GLU A 534 -3.22 7.95 -18.38
N THR A 535 -2.34 8.95 -18.51
CA THR A 535 -0.89 8.75 -18.39
C THR A 535 -0.50 8.27 -16.99
N VAL A 536 -0.99 8.95 -15.96
CA VAL A 536 -0.75 8.56 -14.55
C VAL A 536 -1.41 7.23 -14.23
N LEU A 537 -2.64 7.03 -14.69
CA LEU A 537 -3.38 5.76 -14.48
C LEU A 537 -2.64 4.58 -15.10
N ASN A 538 -2.17 4.71 -16.34
CA ASN A 538 -1.47 3.63 -17.05
C ASN A 538 -0.14 3.27 -16.36
N HIS A 539 0.63 4.29 -15.94
CA HIS A 539 1.84 4.09 -15.14
C HIS A 539 1.52 3.37 -13.83
N GLY A 540 0.49 3.82 -13.12
CA GLY A 540 0.12 3.25 -11.84
C GLY A 540 -0.42 1.82 -11.91
N MET A 541 -1.19 1.46 -12.94
CA MET A 541 -1.61 0.07 -13.17
C MET A 541 -0.39 -0.83 -13.42
N ALA A 542 0.56 -0.38 -14.23
CA ALA A 542 1.80 -1.11 -14.48
C ALA A 542 2.64 -1.26 -13.19
N SER A 543 2.62 -0.27 -12.30
CA SER A 543 3.30 -0.31 -10.99
C SER A 543 2.72 -1.37 -10.03
N ILE A 544 1.46 -1.79 -10.22
CA ILE A 544 0.84 -2.90 -9.49
C ILE A 544 1.11 -4.24 -10.20
N TYR A 545 0.91 -4.29 -11.51
CA TYR A 545 0.99 -5.56 -12.26
C TYR A 545 2.42 -6.08 -12.40
N ARG A 546 3.40 -5.19 -12.60
CA ARG A 546 4.81 -5.57 -12.70
C ARG A 546 5.30 -6.39 -11.51
N PRO A 547 5.23 -5.87 -10.26
CA PRO A 547 5.75 -6.62 -9.10
C PRO A 547 4.95 -7.89 -8.84
N ALA A 548 3.61 -7.85 -8.97
CA ALA A 548 2.78 -9.03 -8.77
C ALA A 548 3.14 -10.17 -9.73
N ALA A 549 3.42 -9.86 -11.01
CA ALA A 549 3.84 -10.86 -12.00
C ALA A 549 5.28 -11.36 -11.75
N LEU A 550 6.24 -10.46 -11.53
CA LEU A 550 7.64 -10.83 -11.34
C LEU A 550 7.87 -11.61 -10.05
N PHE A 551 7.17 -11.24 -8.98
CA PHE A 551 7.35 -11.84 -7.66
C PHE A 551 6.42 -13.04 -7.41
N LEU A 552 5.38 -13.23 -8.24
CA LEU A 552 4.37 -14.27 -8.17
C LEU A 552 3.51 -14.23 -6.89
N THR A 553 3.34 -13.05 -6.32
CA THR A 553 2.46 -12.76 -5.18
C THR A 553 2.27 -11.25 -5.04
N ASN A 554 1.25 -10.84 -4.28
CA ASN A 554 1.01 -9.45 -3.94
C ASN A 554 1.76 -9.09 -2.64
N TYR A 555 2.99 -8.57 -2.78
CA TYR A 555 3.79 -8.07 -1.65
C TYR A 555 3.24 -6.76 -1.07
N GLU A 556 3.56 -6.51 0.20
CA GLU A 556 3.18 -5.30 0.94
C GLU A 556 3.79 -4.04 0.33
N ASN A 557 5.09 -4.08 0.06
CA ASN A 557 5.84 -2.93 -0.44
C ASN A 557 7.05 -3.35 -1.27
N PHE A 558 7.68 -2.39 -1.95
CA PHE A 558 8.95 -2.56 -2.63
C PHE A 558 9.71 -1.23 -2.69
N VAL A 559 11.04 -1.34 -2.77
CA VAL A 559 11.96 -0.20 -2.76
C VAL A 559 11.70 0.73 -3.95
N ALA A 560 11.55 2.02 -3.71
CA ALA A 560 11.23 3.00 -4.75
C ALA A 560 12.34 3.17 -5.81
N GLN A 561 13.61 2.90 -5.45
CA GLN A 561 14.76 3.10 -6.34
C GLN A 561 14.87 2.03 -7.43
N ASN A 562 14.57 0.77 -7.11
CA ASN A 562 14.78 -0.37 -8.01
C ASN A 562 13.55 -1.26 -8.20
N GLY A 563 12.48 -1.02 -7.45
CA GLY A 563 11.23 -1.77 -7.52
C GLY A 563 11.33 -3.21 -7.00
N ASP A 564 12.34 -3.54 -6.17
CA ASP A 564 12.54 -4.85 -5.59
C ASP A 564 11.84 -4.97 -4.23
N TYR A 565 11.35 -6.16 -3.90
CA TYR A 565 10.73 -6.45 -2.59
C TYR A 565 11.79 -6.72 -1.51
N VAL A 566 12.99 -7.16 -1.90
CA VAL A 566 14.15 -7.30 -1.00
C VAL A 566 14.83 -5.94 -0.85
N GLY A 567 15.25 -5.62 0.36
CA GLY A 567 15.83 -4.33 0.72
C GLY A 567 14.86 -3.35 1.36
N THR A 568 13.63 -3.78 1.60
CA THR A 568 12.71 -3.13 2.52
C THR A 568 12.98 -3.63 3.95
N GLU A 569 12.76 -2.79 4.95
CA GLU A 569 13.04 -3.12 6.35
C GLU A 569 12.22 -4.31 6.84
N VAL A 570 10.96 -4.35 6.43
CA VAL A 570 10.06 -5.47 6.65
C VAL A 570 9.09 -5.60 5.47
N ASN A 571 8.67 -6.82 5.17
CA ASN A 571 7.75 -7.09 4.06
C ASN A 571 6.95 -8.37 4.29
N SER A 572 5.75 -8.42 3.75
CA SER A 572 4.91 -9.62 3.72
C SER A 572 4.42 -9.90 2.31
N ASP A 573 4.46 -11.15 1.90
CA ASP A 573 3.71 -11.65 0.77
C ASP A 573 2.23 -11.90 1.14
N HIS A 574 1.39 -12.24 0.16
CA HIS A 574 -0.06 -12.45 0.34
C HIS A 574 -0.72 -11.31 1.13
N MET A 575 -0.32 -10.07 0.82
CA MET A 575 -0.78 -8.91 1.58
C MET A 575 -2.19 -8.51 1.17
N LEU A 576 -3.11 -8.51 2.14
CA LEU A 576 -4.56 -8.37 1.92
C LEU A 576 -4.91 -7.10 1.11
N TRP A 577 -4.38 -5.94 1.49
CA TRP A 577 -4.69 -4.69 0.78
C TRP A 577 -4.02 -4.59 -0.58
N SER A 578 -2.86 -5.25 -0.80
CA SER A 578 -2.20 -5.27 -2.10
C SER A 578 -2.96 -6.13 -3.12
N MET A 579 -3.40 -7.34 -2.71
CA MET A 579 -4.26 -8.17 -3.57
C MET A 579 -5.63 -7.53 -3.81
N SER A 580 -6.19 -6.85 -2.78
CA SER A 580 -7.43 -6.10 -2.91
C SER A 580 -7.31 -4.96 -3.91
N GLY A 581 -6.15 -4.29 -3.93
CA GLY A 581 -5.82 -3.25 -4.89
C GLY A 581 -5.66 -3.78 -6.31
N ASN A 582 -5.02 -4.93 -6.48
CA ASN A 582 -4.92 -5.60 -7.77
C ASN A 582 -6.31 -5.92 -8.35
N LEU A 583 -7.21 -6.51 -7.54
CA LEU A 583 -8.60 -6.75 -7.92
C LEU A 583 -9.34 -5.44 -8.24
N ALA A 584 -9.10 -4.38 -7.47
CA ALA A 584 -9.75 -3.08 -7.69
C ALA A 584 -9.41 -2.48 -9.06
N MET A 585 -8.24 -2.76 -9.63
CA MET A 585 -7.92 -2.31 -11.00
C MET A 585 -8.91 -2.87 -12.03
N VAL A 586 -9.35 -4.11 -11.87
CA VAL A 586 -10.37 -4.68 -12.74
C VAL A 586 -11.75 -4.12 -12.39
N TYR A 587 -12.19 -4.26 -11.15
CA TYR A 587 -13.56 -3.92 -10.76
C TYR A 587 -13.83 -2.40 -10.80
N ARG A 588 -12.95 -1.61 -10.17
CA ARG A 588 -13.18 -0.17 -9.98
C ARG A 588 -12.69 0.68 -11.15
N VAL A 589 -11.64 0.24 -11.86
CA VAL A 589 -11.04 1.02 -12.94
C VAL A 589 -11.52 0.53 -14.31
N LEU A 590 -11.16 -0.70 -14.70
CA LEU A 590 -11.46 -1.19 -16.05
C LEU A 590 -12.95 -1.42 -16.29
N LEU A 591 -13.68 -1.91 -15.28
CA LEU A 591 -15.14 -2.08 -15.34
C LEU A 591 -15.87 -0.85 -14.80
N GLY A 592 -15.21 -0.01 -14.00
CA GLY A 592 -15.73 1.24 -13.47
C GLY A 592 -16.91 1.08 -12.51
N MET A 593 -16.94 0.00 -11.73
CA MET A 593 -18.04 -0.28 -10.80
C MET A 593 -17.93 0.60 -9.57
N ASP A 594 -18.89 1.47 -9.34
CA ASP A 594 -19.06 2.27 -8.14
C ASP A 594 -20.38 1.90 -7.45
N PHE A 595 -20.27 1.36 -6.22
CA PHE A 595 -21.44 0.93 -5.46
C PHE A 595 -22.07 2.12 -4.75
N GLU A 596 -23.34 2.33 -5.00
CA GLU A 596 -24.18 3.31 -4.34
C GLU A 596 -25.24 2.60 -3.47
N LYS A 597 -25.89 3.35 -2.59
CA LYS A 597 -26.90 2.79 -1.67
C LYS A 597 -28.08 2.11 -2.41
N ASP A 598 -28.38 2.57 -3.60
CA ASP A 598 -29.50 2.15 -4.44
C ASP A 598 -29.08 1.35 -5.70
N GLY A 599 -27.77 1.11 -5.90
CA GLY A 599 -27.35 0.34 -7.07
C GLY A 599 -25.84 0.37 -7.35
N ILE A 600 -25.49 0.06 -8.60
CA ILE A 600 -24.15 0.18 -9.15
C ILE A 600 -24.15 1.22 -10.26
N LYS A 601 -23.35 2.24 -10.12
CA LYS A 601 -22.99 3.17 -11.19
C LYS A 601 -21.77 2.68 -11.94
N PHE A 602 -21.71 2.88 -13.23
CA PHE A 602 -20.58 2.48 -14.06
C PHE A 602 -19.85 3.71 -14.62
N SER A 603 -18.54 3.76 -14.41
CA SER A 603 -17.65 4.83 -14.90
C SER A 603 -16.28 4.25 -15.25
N PRO A 604 -16.19 3.36 -16.26
CA PRO A 604 -14.93 2.72 -16.64
C PRO A 604 -13.89 3.74 -17.12
N SER A 605 -12.63 3.47 -16.78
CA SER A 605 -11.46 4.22 -17.23
C SER A 605 -10.46 3.23 -17.80
N VAL A 606 -10.43 3.09 -19.11
CA VAL A 606 -9.63 2.09 -19.82
C VAL A 606 -8.53 2.80 -20.62
N PRO A 607 -7.26 2.75 -20.20
CA PRO A 607 -6.17 3.28 -21.00
C PRO A 607 -6.08 2.59 -22.37
N LYS A 608 -5.65 3.32 -23.39
CA LYS A 608 -5.61 2.82 -24.78
C LYS A 608 -4.85 1.50 -24.94
N GLY A 609 -3.76 1.29 -24.17
CA GLY A 609 -3.02 0.02 -24.18
C GLY A 609 -3.85 -1.20 -23.80
N TYR A 610 -4.92 -1.00 -23.01
CA TYR A 610 -5.84 -2.03 -22.57
C TYR A 610 -7.08 -2.17 -23.48
N ASP A 611 -7.03 -1.69 -24.72
CA ASP A 611 -8.11 -1.85 -25.69
C ASP A 611 -8.54 -3.32 -25.86
N GLY A 612 -9.78 -3.54 -26.24
CA GLY A 612 -10.42 -4.85 -26.42
C GLY A 612 -11.55 -5.10 -25.44
N ASP A 613 -12.15 -6.31 -25.53
CA ASP A 613 -13.27 -6.72 -24.67
C ASP A 613 -12.76 -7.14 -23.30
N LYS A 614 -13.34 -6.59 -22.25
CA LYS A 614 -13.12 -6.97 -20.84
C LYS A 614 -14.42 -7.60 -20.34
N LYS A 615 -14.35 -8.86 -19.93
CA LYS A 615 -15.51 -9.64 -19.50
C LYS A 615 -15.34 -10.13 -18.08
N LEU A 616 -16.29 -9.78 -17.22
CA LEU A 616 -16.44 -10.35 -15.88
C LEU A 616 -17.71 -11.20 -15.89
N SER A 617 -17.59 -12.49 -15.63
CA SER A 617 -18.71 -13.42 -15.58
C SER A 617 -18.96 -13.90 -14.16
N ASP A 618 -20.22 -14.27 -13.89
CA ASP A 618 -20.66 -14.84 -12.61
C ASP A 618 -20.41 -13.92 -11.39
N PHE A 619 -20.54 -12.60 -11.59
CA PHE A 619 -20.40 -11.65 -10.47
C PHE A 619 -21.72 -11.57 -9.69
N SER A 620 -21.68 -11.98 -8.41
CA SER A 620 -22.83 -11.91 -7.51
C SER A 620 -23.00 -10.50 -6.94
N TYR A 621 -24.18 -9.90 -7.14
CA TYR A 621 -24.55 -8.62 -6.56
C TYR A 621 -25.97 -8.71 -5.98
N ARG A 622 -26.09 -8.64 -4.65
CA ARG A 622 -27.38 -8.82 -3.93
C ARG A 622 -28.09 -10.11 -4.42
N GLU A 623 -29.28 -9.99 -5.01
CA GLU A 623 -30.05 -11.12 -5.56
C GLU A 623 -29.80 -11.37 -7.06
N ALA A 624 -28.86 -10.65 -7.66
CA ALA A 624 -28.51 -10.78 -9.08
C ALA A 624 -27.19 -11.50 -9.30
N LEU A 625 -27.05 -12.11 -10.47
CA LEU A 625 -25.81 -12.65 -11.03
C LEU A 625 -25.52 -11.91 -12.34
N LEU A 626 -24.39 -11.24 -12.41
CA LEU A 626 -24.08 -10.31 -13.49
C LEU A 626 -22.97 -10.85 -14.38
N ASP A 627 -23.18 -10.74 -15.70
CA ASP A 627 -22.15 -10.87 -16.71
C ASP A 627 -21.92 -9.48 -17.32
N ILE A 628 -20.73 -8.91 -17.10
CA ILE A 628 -20.40 -7.53 -17.46
C ILE A 628 -19.35 -7.52 -18.55
N THR A 629 -19.60 -6.79 -19.65
CA THR A 629 -18.66 -6.62 -20.75
C THR A 629 -18.40 -5.13 -20.99
N VAL A 630 -17.13 -4.72 -20.97
CA VAL A 630 -16.70 -3.38 -21.40
C VAL A 630 -15.89 -3.52 -22.67
N LYS A 631 -16.29 -2.80 -23.71
CA LYS A 631 -15.68 -2.83 -25.06
C LYS A 631 -14.96 -1.53 -25.37
N GLY A 632 -13.75 -1.65 -25.92
CA GLY A 632 -12.93 -0.51 -26.33
C GLY A 632 -12.12 0.11 -25.20
N TYR A 633 -11.74 1.38 -25.37
CA TYR A 633 -10.92 2.17 -24.44
C TYR A 633 -11.46 3.60 -24.29
N GLY A 634 -10.93 4.35 -23.32
CA GLY A 634 -11.38 5.69 -22.96
C GLY A 634 -12.06 5.73 -21.60
N ASN A 635 -12.64 6.87 -21.26
CA ASN A 635 -13.37 7.10 -20.02
C ASN A 635 -14.78 7.68 -20.26
N THR A 636 -15.24 7.69 -21.51
CA THR A 636 -16.57 8.16 -21.89
C THR A 636 -17.39 7.00 -22.45
N ILE A 637 -18.53 6.74 -21.82
CA ILE A 637 -19.47 5.71 -22.25
C ILE A 637 -20.22 6.21 -23.47
N LYS A 638 -20.09 5.51 -24.60
CA LYS A 638 -20.83 5.73 -25.82
C LYS A 638 -22.22 5.08 -25.75
N SER A 639 -22.32 3.89 -25.20
CA SER A 639 -23.59 3.21 -24.98
C SER A 639 -23.50 2.28 -23.76
N PHE A 640 -24.62 2.14 -23.05
CA PHE A 640 -24.82 1.22 -21.95
C PHE A 640 -26.13 0.45 -22.17
N SER A 641 -26.06 -0.86 -22.05
CA SER A 641 -27.26 -1.68 -22.15
C SER A 641 -27.34 -2.74 -21.08
N LEU A 642 -28.56 -3.02 -20.63
CA LEU A 642 -28.92 -4.12 -19.75
C LEU A 642 -29.80 -5.08 -20.51
N ASP A 643 -29.40 -6.35 -20.67
CA ASP A 643 -30.11 -7.38 -21.46
C ASP A 643 -30.47 -6.90 -22.86
N GLY A 644 -29.55 -6.18 -23.50
CA GLY A 644 -29.72 -5.62 -24.85
C GLY A 644 -30.56 -4.34 -24.92
N LYS A 645 -31.14 -3.86 -23.81
CA LYS A 645 -31.91 -2.61 -23.77
C LYS A 645 -31.03 -1.44 -23.35
N GLN A 646 -31.01 -0.39 -24.15
CA GLN A 646 -30.25 0.84 -23.83
C GLN A 646 -30.83 1.56 -22.61
N GLN A 647 -29.98 1.99 -21.70
CA GLN A 647 -30.34 2.80 -20.54
C GLN A 647 -29.17 3.66 -20.03
N GLN A 648 -29.36 4.38 -18.93
CA GLN A 648 -28.29 5.09 -18.24
C GLN A 648 -27.31 4.07 -17.62
N PRO A 649 -26.02 4.43 -17.42
CA PRO A 649 -25.00 3.55 -16.86
C PRO A 649 -25.19 3.32 -15.35
N PHE A 650 -26.33 2.78 -15.00
CA PHE A 650 -26.75 2.49 -13.64
C PHE A 650 -27.55 1.18 -13.58
N LEU A 651 -27.26 0.36 -12.59
CA LEU A 651 -27.95 -0.89 -12.30
C LEU A 651 -28.65 -0.78 -10.94
N PRO A 652 -29.99 -0.86 -10.88
CA PRO A 652 -30.74 -0.78 -9.62
C PRO A 652 -30.38 -1.91 -8.66
N GLY A 653 -30.40 -1.63 -7.35
CA GLY A 653 -30.05 -2.61 -6.32
C GLY A 653 -31.09 -3.72 -6.08
N GLU A 654 -32.32 -3.54 -6.55
CA GLU A 654 -33.42 -4.52 -6.44
C GLU A 654 -33.44 -5.55 -7.57
N ILE A 655 -32.52 -5.46 -8.54
CA ILE A 655 -32.45 -6.37 -9.68
C ILE A 655 -32.21 -7.82 -9.21
N LYS A 656 -32.87 -8.80 -9.84
CA LYS A 656 -32.82 -10.21 -9.45
C LYS A 656 -32.59 -11.11 -10.65
N GLY A 657 -31.88 -12.21 -10.43
CA GLY A 657 -31.61 -13.19 -11.48
C GLY A 657 -30.36 -12.86 -12.30
N ARG A 658 -30.17 -13.53 -13.43
CA ARG A 658 -28.99 -13.33 -14.29
C ARG A 658 -29.23 -12.22 -15.31
N HIS A 659 -28.27 -11.32 -15.42
CA HIS A 659 -28.33 -10.17 -16.32
C HIS A 659 -27.01 -9.96 -17.06
N ASN A 660 -27.10 -9.44 -18.28
CA ASN A 660 -25.96 -9.06 -19.10
C ASN A 660 -25.87 -7.54 -19.17
N VAL A 661 -24.75 -7.01 -18.71
CA VAL A 661 -24.40 -5.58 -18.82
C VAL A 661 -23.37 -5.43 -19.94
N GLU A 662 -23.68 -4.59 -20.93
CA GLU A 662 -22.73 -4.24 -21.98
C GLU A 662 -22.46 -2.73 -21.99
N ILE A 663 -21.18 -2.36 -21.94
CA ILE A 663 -20.69 -0.99 -21.94
C ILE A 663 -19.76 -0.83 -23.14
N VAL A 664 -20.02 0.14 -24.00
CA VAL A 664 -19.16 0.48 -25.13
C VAL A 664 -18.55 1.86 -24.88
N LEU A 665 -17.24 1.95 -24.95
CA LEU A 665 -16.51 3.20 -24.79
C LEU A 665 -16.37 3.92 -26.15
N ASP A 666 -16.04 5.19 -26.11
CA ASP A 666 -15.97 6.04 -27.30
C ASP A 666 -14.64 5.91 -28.09
N ASN A 667 -13.70 5.11 -27.60
CA ASN A 667 -12.37 4.88 -28.16
C ASN A 667 -11.56 6.18 -28.29
N ARG A 668 -11.64 7.05 -27.29
CA ARG A 668 -10.83 8.27 -27.18
C ARG A 668 -9.92 8.19 -25.99
N SER A 669 -8.62 8.48 -26.19
CA SER A 669 -7.68 8.68 -25.10
C SER A 669 -8.08 9.90 -24.26
N PHE A 670 -7.86 9.80 -22.97
CA PHE A 670 -8.07 10.87 -22.00
C PHE A 670 -6.72 11.33 -21.43
N GLU A 671 -5.82 11.70 -22.34
CA GLU A 671 -4.42 12.06 -22.04
C GLU A 671 -4.30 13.03 -20.86
N GLY A 672 -3.20 12.91 -20.11
CA GLY A 672 -2.88 13.74 -18.97
C GLY A 672 -1.39 13.94 -18.83
N LYS A 673 -0.99 14.84 -17.93
CA LYS A 673 0.40 15.07 -17.57
C LYS A 673 0.79 14.21 -16.37
N MET A 674 2.02 13.74 -16.34
CA MET A 674 2.65 13.06 -15.22
C MET A 674 3.97 13.75 -14.88
N ASN A 675 4.16 14.04 -13.62
CA ASN A 675 5.43 14.57 -13.10
C ASN A 675 6.32 13.40 -12.67
N LEU A 676 6.98 12.77 -13.63
CA LEU A 676 7.94 11.68 -13.37
C LEU A 676 9.25 12.29 -12.88
N VAL A 677 9.67 11.91 -11.68
CA VAL A 677 10.85 12.43 -11.00
C VAL A 677 11.82 11.30 -10.64
N ALA A 678 13.10 11.66 -10.45
CA ALA A 678 14.04 10.76 -9.78
C ALA A 678 13.62 10.55 -8.32
N ASN A 679 14.04 9.44 -7.73
CA ASN A 679 13.84 9.22 -6.30
C ASN A 679 14.86 10.07 -5.52
N GLU A 680 14.42 11.19 -4.98
CA GLU A 680 15.26 12.19 -4.31
C GLU A 680 15.10 12.12 -2.80
N PHE A 681 16.13 12.57 -2.12
CA PHE A 681 16.20 12.64 -0.66
C PHE A 681 16.34 14.09 -0.21
N SER A 682 15.67 14.44 0.88
CA SER A 682 15.85 15.72 1.55
C SER A 682 15.88 15.54 3.06
N PRO A 683 16.52 16.44 3.79
CA PRO A 683 16.57 16.37 5.24
C PRO A 683 15.20 16.24 5.89
N GLU A 684 15.18 15.77 7.14
CA GLU A 684 13.98 15.73 7.98
C GLU A 684 13.29 17.09 8.05
N THR A 685 12.00 17.09 8.34
CA THR A 685 11.25 18.32 8.64
C THR A 685 11.90 19.02 9.84
N LEU A 686 12.19 20.30 9.68
CA LEU A 686 12.93 21.08 10.68
C LEU A 686 12.10 21.34 11.93
N LEU A 687 12.74 21.41 13.09
CA LEU A 687 12.16 22.05 14.26
C LEU A 687 12.20 23.56 14.06
N VAL A 688 11.03 24.17 13.89
CA VAL A 688 10.90 25.59 13.68
C VAL A 688 10.33 26.28 14.92
N GLU A 689 11.05 27.27 15.42
CA GLU A 689 10.63 28.11 16.53
C GLU A 689 10.15 29.47 16.00
N ASN A 690 8.92 29.84 16.34
CA ASN A 690 8.35 31.12 15.96
C ASN A 690 8.24 32.03 17.18
N GLY A 691 9.16 32.98 17.29
CA GLY A 691 9.18 34.02 18.35
C GLY A 691 8.38 35.28 18.03
N GLY A 692 7.38 35.16 17.15
CA GLY A 692 6.53 36.31 16.75
C GLY A 692 7.12 37.11 15.60
N SER A 693 8.23 37.80 15.83
CA SER A 693 8.95 38.57 14.79
C SER A 693 10.23 37.87 14.29
N ILE A 694 10.62 36.78 14.92
CA ILE A 694 11.82 36.01 14.58
C ILE A 694 11.42 34.55 14.36
N LEU A 695 11.82 34.01 13.22
CA LEU A 695 11.71 32.59 12.89
C LEU A 695 13.09 31.95 13.04
N GLY A 696 13.23 30.98 13.91
CA GLY A 696 14.44 30.20 14.12
C GLY A 696 14.23 28.74 13.77
N TRP A 697 15.27 28.06 13.33
CA TRP A 697 15.25 26.61 13.10
C TRP A 697 16.63 25.97 13.28
N ASN A 698 16.64 24.68 13.58
CA ASN A 698 17.88 23.91 13.57
C ASN A 698 18.28 23.61 12.11
N PRO A 699 19.51 23.97 11.68
CA PRO A 699 19.93 23.69 10.31
C PRO A 699 20.04 22.18 10.06
N ALA A 700 19.66 21.75 8.87
CA ALA A 700 19.80 20.36 8.45
C ALA A 700 21.27 19.95 8.31
N ASP A 701 22.08 20.85 7.72
CA ASP A 701 23.53 20.76 7.59
C ASP A 701 24.11 22.17 7.34
N ARG A 702 25.43 22.28 7.20
CA ARG A 702 26.10 23.57 7.01
C ARG A 702 26.02 24.10 5.58
N GLU A 703 25.59 23.29 4.63
CA GLU A 703 25.59 23.60 3.19
C GLU A 703 24.16 23.80 2.64
N SER A 704 23.14 23.51 3.45
CA SER A 704 21.74 23.62 3.03
C SER A 704 21.29 25.07 2.86
N GLY A 705 20.62 25.33 1.74
CA GLY A 705 19.84 26.53 1.55
C GLY A 705 18.39 26.30 2.03
N TYR A 706 17.76 27.37 2.51
CA TYR A 706 16.37 27.34 3.01
C TYR A 706 15.52 28.29 2.22
N ILE A 707 14.30 27.87 1.91
CA ILE A 707 13.27 28.71 1.33
C ILE A 707 12.17 28.85 2.36
N ILE A 708 11.88 30.09 2.73
CA ILE A 708 10.85 30.43 3.72
C ILE A 708 9.56 30.77 2.98
N TYR A 709 8.48 30.08 3.29
CA TYR A 709 7.14 30.35 2.77
C TYR A 709 6.28 30.97 3.88
N LYS A 710 5.47 31.94 3.51
CA LYS A 710 4.40 32.49 4.35
C LYS A 710 3.09 32.44 3.57
N ASP A 711 2.08 31.83 4.15
CA ASP A 711 0.76 31.67 3.52
C ASP A 711 0.85 31.06 2.11
N GLY A 712 1.74 30.07 1.94
CA GLY A 712 1.99 29.34 0.68
C GLY A 712 2.80 30.12 -0.38
N LYS A 713 3.28 31.33 -0.07
CA LYS A 713 4.10 32.16 -0.96
C LYS A 713 5.54 32.22 -0.48
N GLU A 714 6.48 32.11 -1.39
CA GLU A 714 7.90 32.31 -1.10
C GLU A 714 8.13 33.72 -0.53
N LEU A 715 8.67 33.78 0.68
CA LEU A 715 8.98 35.01 1.38
C LEU A 715 10.48 35.37 1.26
N ALA A 716 11.34 34.39 1.47
CA ALA A 716 12.79 34.60 1.47
C ALA A 716 13.55 33.32 1.15
N LYS A 717 14.80 33.49 0.68
CA LYS A 717 15.82 32.44 0.62
C LYS A 717 16.98 32.82 1.51
N THR A 718 17.53 31.87 2.24
CA THR A 718 18.70 32.08 3.08
C THR A 718 19.58 30.85 3.10
N THR A 719 20.84 31.02 3.46
CA THR A 719 21.75 29.93 3.84
C THR A 719 21.86 29.89 5.36
N ALA A 720 22.16 28.73 5.94
CA ALA A 720 22.32 28.59 7.37
C ALA A 720 23.47 29.46 7.90
#